data_8e5b039617fc82bb12381ef4bc42572b
#
_entry.id   8e5b039617fc82bb12381ef4bc42572b
#
_cell.length_a   1.000
_cell.length_b   1.000
_cell.length_c   1.000
_cell.angle_alpha   90.00
_cell.angle_beta   90.00
_cell.angle_gamma   90.00
#
_symmetry.space_group_name_H-M   'P 1'
#
loop_
_entity.id
_entity.type
_entity.pdbx_description
1 polymer ?
#
loop_
_entity_poly.entity_id
_entity_poly.type
_entity_poly.pdbx_seq_one_letter_code
_entity_poly.pdbx_strand_id
1 'polypeptide(L)'
;MRIGVFICKCGTNIAATVDTEAVAHKALEYPDVVYATDYTYTCSEPGQQEIQHAIEKYDLQGVVVAACSPRMHEVTFRRAVEKAGLNRYMFEQANIREHCSWISKDTEANTRKAIDLVRMAVEKLRYNHPLFSSQVPINKRVLVIGGGISGIQAALDCAEGGLDVVMVERESTIGGKMAKLDKTFPTIDCSSCILGPKMVDVAQNENIHLYAYSEIESVSGYIGNFKVHIRKKATYVDWDACTGCGLCTEKCPAKKSFDAFNEGLDTTTAINIPFPQAIPKKARIDPEYCWYLIKEKCKVCQKICPVDAIRFDMKDKTVVEEVGAIIVATGFDLVDHSVYGEYGGGQYPDVITGLQFERLVSASGPHGGHILRPSDNKEPKNIVFIACVGSRDPSIGRPYCSGICCMYIAKQAILARDHIPGCNCYVFYMDIRAPGKNYDEFVRRAQEDYGVQYIRGRVGKIYPKGEHLIVQGIDTLLGIQVEVDADLVVLATGVGASAGAKALAEKLRISYDEYGFYMESHPKLRPVETNTAGVFLAGVCQGPKDIPASVAQGSAAAAKTQALFSRDTIETDPQIAKVIDPICIGCGKCIEVCPFGAIQWKTLRDGSQKAEVLDTVCQGCGLCNATCPPKAIQLQHCTDDQILAEIDVLCAGERHG
;
A
#
# COMPACT_ATOMS: atom_id res chain seq x y z
N MET A 1 -7.70 -9.90 43.91
CA MET A 1 -6.66 -9.20 43.11
C MET A 1 -6.49 -7.79 43.67
N ARG A 2 -5.32 -7.13 43.53
CA ARG A 2 -5.12 -5.72 43.95
C ARG A 2 -4.97 -4.88 42.69
N ILE A 3 -5.96 -4.04 42.40
CA ILE A 3 -6.06 -3.30 41.13
C ILE A 3 -5.80 -1.81 41.36
N GLY A 4 -4.99 -1.20 40.47
CA GLY A 4 -4.81 0.24 40.37
C GLY A 4 -5.53 0.80 39.12
N VAL A 5 -6.24 1.93 39.29
CA VAL A 5 -6.98 2.58 38.22
C VAL A 5 -6.42 3.98 37.97
N PHE A 6 -6.04 4.28 36.74
CA PHE A 6 -5.43 5.57 36.35
C PHE A 6 -6.26 6.25 35.26
N ILE A 7 -6.80 7.42 35.56
CA ILE A 7 -7.67 8.18 34.68
C ILE A 7 -6.86 9.28 34.00
N CYS A 8 -6.82 9.30 32.69
CA CYS A 8 -6.10 10.32 31.95
C CYS A 8 -6.88 11.62 31.85
N LYS A 9 -6.32 12.70 32.40
CA LYS A 9 -6.86 14.08 32.34
C LYS A 9 -6.26 14.83 31.13
N CYS A 10 -6.54 14.35 29.93
CA CYS A 10 -5.94 14.87 28.69
C CYS A 10 -6.66 16.15 28.21
N GLY A 11 -6.48 17.27 28.90
CA GLY A 11 -6.92 18.62 28.50
C GLY A 11 -8.29 18.66 27.82
N THR A 12 -8.38 19.34 26.69
CA THR A 12 -9.64 19.46 25.90
C THR A 12 -10.12 18.15 25.28
N ASN A 13 -9.29 17.10 25.26
CA ASN A 13 -9.64 15.81 24.65
C ASN A 13 -10.48 14.92 25.57
N ILE A 14 -10.29 15.00 26.90
CA ILE A 14 -11.02 14.19 27.88
C ILE A 14 -11.63 15.09 28.95
N ALA A 15 -10.81 15.84 29.68
CA ALA A 15 -11.25 16.61 30.86
C ALA A 15 -12.22 17.75 30.53
N ALA A 16 -12.34 18.17 29.28
CA ALA A 16 -13.33 19.18 28.88
C ALA A 16 -14.78 18.68 28.97
N THR A 17 -15.00 17.36 28.90
CA THR A 17 -16.32 16.74 28.84
C THR A 17 -16.47 15.51 29.75
N VAL A 18 -15.45 15.15 30.52
CA VAL A 18 -15.49 14.07 31.52
C VAL A 18 -14.90 14.59 32.81
N ASP A 19 -15.63 14.46 33.91
CA ASP A 19 -15.11 14.70 35.25
C ASP A 19 -14.23 13.53 35.69
N THR A 20 -12.92 13.66 35.44
CA THR A 20 -11.94 12.61 35.69
C THR A 20 -11.74 12.32 37.16
N GLU A 21 -11.91 13.31 38.05
CA GLU A 21 -11.83 13.15 39.47
C GLU A 21 -13.00 12.32 40.01
N ALA A 22 -14.22 12.61 39.57
CA ALA A 22 -15.40 11.82 39.91
C ALA A 22 -15.27 10.35 39.41
N VAL A 23 -14.71 10.13 38.24
CA VAL A 23 -14.42 8.75 37.73
C VAL A 23 -13.42 8.04 38.62
N ALA A 24 -12.35 8.71 39.03
CA ALA A 24 -11.32 8.11 39.93
C ALA A 24 -11.90 7.79 41.30
N HIS A 25 -12.68 8.70 41.91
CA HIS A 25 -13.35 8.45 43.16
C HIS A 25 -14.32 7.27 43.09
N LYS A 26 -15.11 7.17 42.01
CA LYS A 26 -16.05 6.07 41.81
C LYS A 26 -15.33 4.72 41.63
N ALA A 27 -14.16 4.73 40.99
CA ALA A 27 -13.37 3.53 40.79
C ALA A 27 -12.89 2.89 42.11
N LEU A 28 -12.68 3.67 43.17
CA LEU A 28 -12.32 3.14 44.52
C LEU A 28 -13.43 2.31 45.17
N GLU A 29 -14.67 2.43 44.72
CA GLU A 29 -15.78 1.64 45.22
C GLU A 29 -15.86 0.23 44.59
N TYR A 30 -15.10 -0.02 43.52
CA TYR A 30 -15.17 -1.30 42.80
C TYR A 30 -14.38 -2.40 43.53
N PRO A 31 -14.84 -3.65 43.46
CA PRO A 31 -14.14 -4.77 44.08
C PRO A 31 -12.69 -4.84 43.60
N ASP A 32 -11.80 -5.14 44.55
CA ASP A 32 -10.36 -5.31 44.32
C ASP A 32 -9.57 -4.03 43.95
N VAL A 33 -10.23 -2.88 43.70
CA VAL A 33 -9.54 -1.61 43.46
C VAL A 33 -9.02 -1.04 44.79
N VAL A 34 -7.70 -0.93 44.90
CA VAL A 34 -7.00 -0.46 46.10
C VAL A 34 -6.37 0.92 45.91
N TYR A 35 -6.28 1.38 44.69
CA TYR A 35 -5.77 2.70 44.31
C TYR A 35 -6.45 3.23 43.07
N ALA A 36 -6.85 4.48 43.08
CA ALA A 36 -7.33 5.18 41.88
C ALA A 36 -6.91 6.65 41.91
N THR A 37 -6.52 7.18 40.78
CA THR A 37 -6.13 8.59 40.61
C THR A 37 -6.42 9.08 39.20
N ASP A 38 -6.64 10.38 39.04
CA ASP A 38 -6.53 11.04 37.76
C ASP A 38 -5.16 11.72 37.60
N TYR A 39 -4.64 11.77 36.39
CA TYR A 39 -3.35 12.36 36.08
C TYR A 39 -3.34 13.04 34.71
N THR A 40 -2.74 14.24 34.67
CA THR A 40 -2.60 14.97 33.41
C THR A 40 -1.58 14.26 32.51
N TYR A 41 -2.05 13.78 31.33
CA TYR A 41 -1.23 13.04 30.38
C TYR A 41 -0.59 11.77 30.93
N THR A 42 -1.41 10.81 31.34
CA THR A 42 -0.95 9.50 31.87
C THR A 42 0.06 8.79 30.96
N CYS A 43 0.02 9.04 29.65
CA CYS A 43 1.00 8.52 28.67
C CYS A 43 2.37 9.22 28.69
N SER A 44 2.50 10.37 29.38
CA SER A 44 3.78 11.06 29.55
C SER A 44 4.73 10.28 30.47
N GLU A 45 6.02 10.60 30.44
CA GLU A 45 6.99 9.96 31.31
C GLU A 45 6.62 10.05 32.79
N PRO A 46 6.25 11.25 33.36
CA PRO A 46 5.79 11.31 34.74
C PRO A 46 4.53 10.49 35.03
N GLY A 47 3.57 10.43 34.06
CA GLY A 47 2.37 9.61 34.20
C GLY A 47 2.68 8.11 34.23
N GLN A 48 3.65 7.65 33.45
CA GLN A 48 4.13 6.27 33.48
C GLN A 48 4.88 5.96 34.80
N GLN A 49 5.65 6.90 35.32
CA GLN A 49 6.32 6.78 36.63
C GLN A 49 5.32 6.68 37.74
N GLU A 50 4.21 7.43 37.69
CA GLU A 50 3.12 7.32 38.68
C GLU A 50 2.52 5.90 38.68
N ILE A 51 2.28 5.30 37.48
CA ILE A 51 1.80 3.92 37.40
C ILE A 51 2.82 2.96 38.03
N GLN A 52 4.12 3.11 37.74
CA GLN A 52 5.18 2.26 38.27
C GLN A 52 5.29 2.37 39.80
N HIS A 53 5.29 3.60 40.30
CA HIS A 53 5.35 3.85 41.75
C HIS A 53 4.13 3.29 42.50
N ALA A 54 2.94 3.41 41.92
CA ALA A 54 1.74 2.85 42.50
C ALA A 54 1.76 1.30 42.51
N ILE A 55 2.28 0.66 41.47
CA ILE A 55 2.46 -0.80 41.41
C ILE A 55 3.32 -1.26 42.62
N GLU A 56 4.47 -0.62 42.80
CA GLU A 56 5.39 -0.96 43.91
C GLU A 56 4.79 -0.65 45.28
N LYS A 57 4.24 0.57 45.44
CA LYS A 57 3.75 1.06 46.74
C LYS A 57 2.53 0.31 47.25
N TYR A 58 1.62 -0.04 46.36
CA TYR A 58 0.35 -0.67 46.73
C TYR A 58 0.32 -2.17 46.40
N ASP A 59 1.44 -2.77 46.00
CA ASP A 59 1.56 -4.17 45.60
C ASP A 59 0.44 -4.56 44.61
N LEU A 60 0.34 -3.79 43.49
CA LEU A 60 -0.72 -4.00 42.53
C LEU A 60 -0.46 -5.27 41.71
N GLN A 61 -1.53 -6.03 41.45
CA GLN A 61 -1.53 -7.25 40.67
C GLN A 61 -2.20 -7.05 39.30
N GLY A 62 -2.83 -5.89 39.09
CA GLY A 62 -3.47 -5.51 37.86
C GLY A 62 -3.61 -4.00 37.73
N VAL A 63 -3.60 -3.50 36.49
CA VAL A 63 -3.67 -2.07 36.19
C VAL A 63 -4.74 -1.79 35.13
N VAL A 64 -5.61 -0.82 35.40
CA VAL A 64 -6.54 -0.26 34.42
C VAL A 64 -6.13 1.19 34.13
N VAL A 65 -5.98 1.53 32.85
CA VAL A 65 -5.76 2.92 32.41
C VAL A 65 -6.96 3.36 31.57
N ALA A 66 -7.68 4.36 32.06
CA ALA A 66 -8.76 5.00 31.31
C ALA A 66 -8.20 6.21 30.55
N ALA A 67 -8.07 6.09 29.22
CA ALA A 67 -7.40 7.08 28.39
C ALA A 67 -7.98 7.12 26.95
N CYS A 68 -7.15 7.48 25.97
CA CYS A 68 -7.46 7.38 24.54
C CYS A 68 -7.48 5.92 24.06
N SER A 69 -7.69 5.74 22.75
CA SER A 69 -7.74 4.42 22.11
C SER A 69 -6.49 3.55 22.43
N PRO A 70 -6.65 2.26 22.72
CA PRO A 70 -5.56 1.30 22.86
C PRO A 70 -4.58 1.31 21.68
N ARG A 71 -5.06 1.54 20.46
CA ARG A 71 -4.22 1.64 19.25
C ARG A 71 -3.08 2.66 19.36
N MET A 72 -3.22 3.65 20.22
CA MET A 72 -2.20 4.70 20.39
C MET A 72 -1.16 4.37 21.46
N HIS A 73 -1.59 3.94 22.64
CA HIS A 73 -0.72 3.92 23.81
C HIS A 73 -0.74 2.60 24.61
N GLU A 74 -1.44 1.56 24.15
CA GLU A 74 -1.45 0.28 24.83
C GLU A 74 -0.02 -0.28 25.05
N VAL A 75 0.81 -0.23 24.01
CA VAL A 75 2.21 -0.67 24.09
C VAL A 75 3.00 0.18 25.10
N THR A 76 2.71 1.48 25.20
CA THR A 76 3.36 2.40 26.15
C THR A 76 3.03 2.00 27.59
N PHE A 77 1.75 1.78 27.87
CA PHE A 77 1.30 1.40 29.22
C PHE A 77 1.73 -0.02 29.62
N ARG A 78 1.66 -0.99 28.69
CA ARG A 78 2.17 -2.35 28.93
C ARG A 78 3.66 -2.34 29.30
N ARG A 79 4.46 -1.50 28.62
CA ARG A 79 5.89 -1.32 28.97
C ARG A 79 6.08 -0.67 30.33
N ALA A 80 5.23 0.30 30.70
CA ALA A 80 5.31 0.92 32.03
C ALA A 80 5.00 -0.09 33.13
N VAL A 81 3.98 -0.93 32.94
CA VAL A 81 3.59 -2.01 33.85
C VAL A 81 4.72 -3.06 33.99
N GLU A 82 5.31 -3.47 32.86
CA GLU A 82 6.41 -4.44 32.82
C GLU A 82 7.68 -3.93 33.52
N LYS A 83 8.02 -2.65 33.35
CA LYS A 83 9.15 -2.02 34.04
C LYS A 83 9.04 -2.04 35.56
N ALA A 84 7.82 -2.04 36.08
CA ALA A 84 7.54 -2.18 37.52
C ALA A 84 7.46 -3.65 38.00
N GLY A 85 7.82 -4.61 37.15
CA GLY A 85 7.86 -6.04 37.48
C GLY A 85 6.51 -6.78 37.38
N LEU A 86 5.43 -6.12 36.97
CA LEU A 86 4.14 -6.76 36.77
C LEU A 86 4.06 -7.33 35.33
N ASN A 87 3.43 -8.50 35.15
CA ASN A 87 3.24 -9.06 33.83
C ASN A 87 2.48 -8.06 32.93
N ARG A 88 3.00 -7.75 31.75
CA ARG A 88 2.49 -6.72 30.80
C ARG A 88 1.06 -6.96 30.32
N TYR A 89 0.53 -8.18 30.50
CA TYR A 89 -0.84 -8.57 30.15
C TYR A 89 -1.80 -8.50 31.33
N MET A 90 -1.31 -8.20 32.54
CA MET A 90 -2.15 -7.86 33.71
C MET A 90 -2.55 -6.37 33.64
N PHE A 91 -3.03 -5.96 32.48
CA PHE A 91 -3.33 -4.59 32.09
C PHE A 91 -4.56 -4.54 31.19
N GLU A 92 -5.47 -3.60 31.45
CA GLU A 92 -6.61 -3.26 30.58
C GLU A 92 -6.68 -1.76 30.33
N GLN A 93 -7.16 -1.37 29.14
CA GLN A 93 -7.30 0.05 28.78
C GLN A 93 -8.75 0.39 28.42
N ALA A 94 -9.39 1.23 29.25
CA ALA A 94 -10.71 1.79 28.97
C ALA A 94 -10.60 3.00 28.02
N ASN A 95 -11.28 2.97 26.89
CA ASN A 95 -11.28 4.08 25.93
C ASN A 95 -12.34 5.12 26.31
N ILE A 96 -11.95 6.15 27.07
CA ILE A 96 -12.82 7.23 27.50
C ILE A 96 -12.71 8.51 26.65
N ARG A 97 -11.92 8.46 25.56
CA ARG A 97 -11.81 9.55 24.58
C ARG A 97 -12.69 9.30 23.36
N GLU A 98 -12.32 8.38 22.50
CA GLU A 98 -13.03 8.09 21.26
C GLU A 98 -14.41 7.46 21.50
N HIS A 99 -14.57 6.65 22.52
CA HIS A 99 -15.83 6.02 22.88
C HIS A 99 -16.71 6.88 23.79
N CYS A 100 -16.19 7.99 24.34
CA CYS A 100 -16.89 8.80 25.33
C CYS A 100 -16.78 10.30 25.04
N SER A 101 -15.69 10.97 25.41
CA SER A 101 -15.55 12.43 25.41
C SER A 101 -15.69 13.08 24.01
N TRP A 102 -15.39 12.38 22.95
CA TRP A 102 -15.51 12.88 21.57
C TRP A 102 -16.90 12.68 20.95
N ILE A 103 -17.76 11.87 21.59
CA ILE A 103 -19.11 11.56 21.05
C ILE A 103 -20.11 12.65 21.43
N SER A 104 -20.01 13.21 22.63
CA SER A 104 -20.94 14.19 23.19
C SER A 104 -20.19 15.31 23.92
N LYS A 105 -20.85 16.44 24.12
CA LYS A 105 -20.40 17.56 24.98
C LYS A 105 -21.13 17.59 26.32
N ASP A 106 -22.02 16.66 26.56
CA ASP A 106 -22.74 16.52 27.83
C ASP A 106 -21.81 15.87 28.87
N THR A 107 -21.32 16.69 29.79
CA THR A 107 -20.34 16.26 30.79
C THR A 107 -20.90 15.22 31.75
N GLU A 108 -22.17 15.34 32.13
CA GLU A 108 -22.79 14.38 33.07
C GLU A 108 -22.96 13.00 32.41
N ALA A 109 -23.50 12.96 31.19
CA ALA A 109 -23.66 11.73 30.44
C ALA A 109 -22.31 11.09 30.09
N ASN A 110 -21.31 11.88 29.73
CA ASN A 110 -19.97 11.39 29.44
C ASN A 110 -19.28 10.87 30.71
N THR A 111 -19.42 11.54 31.84
CA THR A 111 -18.83 11.06 33.10
C THR A 111 -19.45 9.74 33.53
N ARG A 112 -20.78 9.59 33.45
CA ARG A 112 -21.47 8.30 33.71
C ARG A 112 -20.94 7.21 32.77
N LYS A 113 -20.86 7.46 31.48
CA LYS A 113 -20.32 6.51 30.51
C LYS A 113 -18.86 6.14 30.77
N ALA A 114 -18.03 7.10 31.17
CA ALA A 114 -16.64 6.84 31.55
C ALA A 114 -16.55 5.93 32.78
N ILE A 115 -17.40 6.13 33.77
CA ILE A 115 -17.55 5.29 34.96
C ILE A 115 -17.87 3.84 34.54
N ASP A 116 -18.86 3.65 33.64
CA ASP A 116 -19.24 2.32 33.14
C ASP A 116 -18.08 1.63 32.39
N LEU A 117 -17.42 2.36 31.48
CA LEU A 117 -16.27 1.84 30.73
C LEU A 117 -15.10 1.42 31.65
N VAL A 118 -14.83 2.20 32.71
CA VAL A 118 -13.80 1.85 33.70
C VAL A 118 -14.22 0.62 34.52
N ARG A 119 -15.47 0.56 34.92
CA ARG A 119 -16.02 -0.59 35.67
C ARG A 119 -15.95 -1.87 34.85
N MET A 120 -16.31 -1.83 33.55
CA MET A 120 -16.16 -2.96 32.62
C MET A 120 -14.70 -3.42 32.54
N ALA A 121 -13.76 -2.49 32.37
CA ALA A 121 -12.34 -2.82 32.30
C ALA A 121 -11.80 -3.44 33.61
N VAL A 122 -12.27 -2.97 34.78
CA VAL A 122 -11.93 -3.56 36.08
C VAL A 122 -12.46 -4.98 36.20
N GLU A 123 -13.74 -5.21 35.86
CA GLU A 123 -14.33 -6.55 35.95
C GLU A 123 -13.67 -7.53 34.96
N LYS A 124 -13.38 -7.10 33.76
CA LYS A 124 -12.64 -7.91 32.78
C LYS A 124 -11.25 -8.29 33.31
N LEU A 125 -10.50 -7.32 33.88
CA LEU A 125 -9.16 -7.54 34.41
C LEU A 125 -9.12 -8.59 35.51
N ARG A 126 -10.17 -8.71 36.32
CA ARG A 126 -10.29 -9.71 37.38
C ARG A 126 -10.23 -11.15 36.87
N TYR A 127 -10.56 -11.38 35.60
CA TYR A 127 -10.44 -12.67 34.93
C TYR A 127 -9.14 -12.83 34.15
N ASN A 128 -8.30 -11.79 34.08
CA ASN A 128 -7.00 -11.88 33.41
C ASN A 128 -6.03 -12.75 34.23
N HIS A 129 -5.13 -13.39 33.52
CA HIS A 129 -4.01 -14.14 34.09
C HIS A 129 -2.73 -13.77 33.32
N PRO A 130 -1.55 -13.95 33.91
CA PRO A 130 -0.29 -13.67 33.24
C PRO A 130 -0.17 -14.47 31.95
N LEU A 131 0.15 -13.78 30.84
CA LEU A 131 0.46 -14.40 29.57
C LEU A 131 1.95 -14.23 29.27
N PHE A 132 2.52 -15.19 28.56
CA PHE A 132 3.94 -15.22 28.22
C PHE A 132 4.11 -15.38 26.72
N SER A 133 4.92 -14.51 26.12
CA SER A 133 5.30 -14.55 24.72
C SER A 133 6.29 -15.68 24.44
N SER A 134 6.18 -16.33 23.30
CA SER A 134 7.17 -17.26 22.78
C SER A 134 8.16 -16.52 21.87
N GLN A 135 9.41 -16.99 21.82
CA GLN A 135 10.44 -16.47 20.91
C GLN A 135 10.49 -17.34 19.66
N VAL A 136 10.43 -16.71 18.48
CA VAL A 136 10.49 -17.38 17.19
C VAL A 136 11.63 -16.82 16.37
N PRO A 137 12.49 -17.66 15.74
CA PRO A 137 13.58 -17.18 14.91
C PRO A 137 13.05 -16.42 13.69
N ILE A 138 13.83 -15.45 13.23
CA ILE A 138 13.50 -14.62 12.06
C ILE A 138 14.37 -15.07 10.87
N ASN A 139 13.72 -15.34 9.74
CA ASN A 139 14.39 -15.44 8.45
C ASN A 139 14.75 -14.02 7.97
N LYS A 140 16.04 -13.71 7.85
CA LYS A 140 16.55 -12.37 7.46
C LYS A 140 16.53 -12.12 5.95
N ARG A 141 15.58 -12.70 5.25
CA ARG A 141 15.36 -12.53 3.82
C ARG A 141 14.10 -11.71 3.57
N VAL A 142 14.13 -10.75 2.65
CA VAL A 142 12.99 -9.87 2.35
C VAL A 142 12.45 -10.08 0.95
N LEU A 143 11.12 -10.10 0.80
CA LEU A 143 10.44 -10.08 -0.50
C LEU A 143 10.05 -8.64 -0.85
N VAL A 144 10.41 -8.19 -2.05
CA VAL A 144 9.94 -6.93 -2.64
C VAL A 144 9.03 -7.25 -3.82
N ILE A 145 7.77 -6.83 -3.76
CA ILE A 145 6.76 -7.05 -4.81
C ILE A 145 6.59 -5.77 -5.64
N GLY A 146 7.09 -5.80 -6.87
CA GLY A 146 7.08 -4.69 -7.82
C GLY A 146 8.46 -4.09 -8.06
N GLY A 147 8.89 -4.10 -9.32
CA GLY A 147 10.20 -3.59 -9.78
C GLY A 147 10.13 -2.14 -10.31
N GLY A 148 9.21 -1.32 -9.83
CA GLY A 148 9.20 0.13 -10.06
C GLY A 148 10.20 0.86 -9.16
N ILE A 149 10.33 2.19 -9.30
CA ILE A 149 11.36 2.99 -8.58
C ILE A 149 11.31 2.80 -7.06
N SER A 150 10.11 2.68 -6.46
CA SER A 150 9.97 2.44 -5.01
C SER A 150 10.50 1.07 -4.59
N GLY A 151 10.18 0.02 -5.37
CA GLY A 151 10.66 -1.33 -5.10
C GLY A 151 12.15 -1.48 -5.37
N ILE A 152 12.67 -0.87 -6.43
CA ILE A 152 14.10 -0.80 -6.73
C ILE A 152 14.84 -0.16 -5.57
N GLN A 153 14.39 1.02 -5.09
CA GLN A 153 15.02 1.69 -3.96
C GLN A 153 14.98 0.82 -2.70
N ALA A 154 13.81 0.26 -2.37
CA ALA A 154 13.67 -0.58 -1.19
C ALA A 154 14.59 -1.83 -1.26
N ALA A 155 14.72 -2.44 -2.43
CA ALA A 155 15.60 -3.61 -2.62
C ALA A 155 17.08 -3.24 -2.47
N LEU A 156 17.51 -2.13 -3.07
CA LEU A 156 18.91 -1.66 -2.95
C LEU A 156 19.24 -1.30 -1.50
N ASP A 157 18.38 -0.55 -0.80
CA ASP A 157 18.61 -0.18 0.59
C ASP A 157 18.65 -1.41 1.53
N CYS A 158 17.78 -2.41 1.27
CA CYS A 158 17.83 -3.67 2.01
C CYS A 158 19.13 -4.44 1.76
N ALA A 159 19.57 -4.54 0.49
CA ALA A 159 20.79 -5.25 0.11
C ALA A 159 22.04 -4.54 0.62
N GLU A 160 22.07 -3.20 0.59
CA GLU A 160 23.15 -2.41 1.19
C GLU A 160 23.23 -2.61 2.71
N GLY A 161 22.10 -2.81 3.36
CA GLY A 161 22.02 -3.23 4.77
C GLY A 161 22.39 -4.68 5.04
N GLY A 162 22.87 -5.42 4.03
CA GLY A 162 23.34 -6.82 4.15
C GLY A 162 22.22 -7.86 4.17
N LEU A 163 21.02 -7.53 3.71
CA LEU A 163 19.89 -8.46 3.64
C LEU A 163 19.85 -9.18 2.28
N ASP A 164 19.42 -10.43 2.28
CA ASP A 164 19.07 -11.19 1.08
C ASP A 164 17.67 -10.76 0.60
N VAL A 165 17.55 -10.36 -0.65
CA VAL A 165 16.34 -9.77 -1.24
C VAL A 165 15.82 -10.62 -2.39
N VAL A 166 14.55 -10.98 -2.33
CA VAL A 166 13.81 -11.54 -3.46
C VAL A 166 12.95 -10.43 -4.06
N MET A 167 13.19 -10.09 -5.33
CA MET A 167 12.35 -9.11 -6.05
C MET A 167 11.48 -9.82 -7.08
N VAL A 168 10.17 -9.54 -7.06
CA VAL A 168 9.19 -10.10 -8.00
C VAL A 168 8.57 -8.97 -8.82
N GLU A 169 8.67 -9.07 -10.16
CA GLU A 169 8.08 -8.14 -11.10
C GLU A 169 7.18 -8.87 -12.11
N ARG A 170 5.95 -8.38 -12.31
CA ARG A 170 4.98 -9.01 -13.23
C ARG A 170 5.30 -8.80 -14.71
N GLU A 171 5.97 -7.68 -15.02
CA GLU A 171 6.45 -7.39 -16.37
C GLU A 171 7.79 -8.10 -16.64
N SER A 172 8.16 -8.20 -17.92
CA SER A 172 9.42 -8.85 -18.32
C SER A 172 10.67 -8.01 -18.00
N THR A 173 10.52 -6.84 -17.43
CA THR A 173 11.60 -5.92 -17.05
C THR A 173 11.19 -5.09 -15.84
N ILE A 174 12.16 -4.71 -15.04
CA ILE A 174 11.96 -3.71 -13.98
C ILE A 174 12.01 -2.28 -14.56
N GLY A 175 11.72 -1.27 -13.73
CA GLY A 175 11.69 0.16 -14.08
C GLY A 175 10.31 0.79 -13.94
N GLY A 176 9.25 0.00 -14.08
CA GLY A 176 7.87 0.45 -13.94
C GLY A 176 7.50 1.63 -14.86
N LYS A 177 6.62 2.51 -14.38
CA LYS A 177 6.18 3.67 -15.17
C LYS A 177 7.29 4.73 -15.36
N MET A 178 8.26 4.82 -14.44
CA MET A 178 9.38 5.76 -14.56
C MET A 178 10.23 5.48 -15.80
N ALA A 179 10.37 4.22 -16.22
CA ALA A 179 11.08 3.86 -17.46
C ALA A 179 10.41 4.39 -18.73
N LYS A 180 9.14 4.76 -18.67
CA LYS A 180 8.38 5.34 -19.79
C LYS A 180 8.46 6.86 -19.89
N LEU A 181 8.97 7.54 -18.86
CA LEU A 181 9.12 9.00 -18.82
C LEU A 181 10.38 9.44 -19.57
N ASP A 182 10.33 10.60 -20.17
CA ASP A 182 11.51 11.26 -20.73
C ASP A 182 12.29 12.02 -19.65
N LYS A 183 11.65 12.97 -19.00
CA LYS A 183 12.23 13.79 -17.91
C LYS A 183 11.42 13.67 -16.63
N THR A 184 12.00 14.08 -15.51
CA THR A 184 11.34 14.18 -14.21
C THR A 184 11.27 15.63 -13.74
N PHE A 185 10.18 16.00 -13.07
CA PHE A 185 10.05 17.32 -12.43
C PHE A 185 10.62 17.28 -11.00
N PRO A 186 11.02 18.42 -10.41
CA PRO A 186 11.05 19.78 -10.96
C PRO A 186 12.36 20.12 -11.68
N THR A 187 13.33 19.22 -11.70
CA THR A 187 14.71 19.46 -12.15
C THR A 187 14.92 19.24 -13.66
N ILE A 188 13.95 18.64 -14.34
CA ILE A 188 14.03 18.23 -15.77
C ILE A 188 15.19 17.25 -16.03
N ASP A 189 15.52 16.44 -15.05
CA ASP A 189 16.52 15.38 -15.22
C ASP A 189 15.98 14.25 -16.11
N CYS A 190 16.88 13.66 -16.89
CA CYS A 190 16.59 12.49 -17.72
C CYS A 190 16.17 11.30 -16.85
N SER A 191 14.97 10.79 -17.06
CA SER A 191 14.44 9.67 -16.30
C SER A 191 15.29 8.41 -16.42
N SER A 192 15.69 8.06 -17.64
CA SER A 192 16.55 6.89 -17.91
C SER A 192 17.95 7.03 -17.29
N CYS A 193 18.48 8.25 -17.19
CA CYS A 193 19.80 8.52 -16.60
C CYS A 193 19.81 8.33 -15.09
N ILE A 194 18.67 8.56 -14.43
CA ILE A 194 18.50 8.34 -12.99
C ILE A 194 18.15 6.87 -12.71
N LEU A 195 17.21 6.32 -13.46
CA LEU A 195 16.65 5.00 -13.23
C LEU A 195 17.59 3.89 -13.71
N GLY A 196 18.24 4.08 -14.85
CA GLY A 196 19.09 3.06 -15.50
C GLY A 196 20.18 2.50 -14.59
N PRO A 197 21.03 3.34 -13.96
CA PRO A 197 22.03 2.84 -13.00
C PRO A 197 21.43 2.00 -11.89
N LYS A 198 20.33 2.46 -11.25
CA LYS A 198 19.64 1.71 -10.19
C LYS A 198 19.10 0.35 -10.67
N MET A 199 18.61 0.26 -11.90
CA MET A 199 18.18 -1.03 -12.50
C MET A 199 19.37 -1.97 -12.70
N VAL A 200 20.52 -1.43 -13.15
CA VAL A 200 21.77 -2.20 -13.31
C VAL A 200 22.28 -2.66 -11.95
N ASP A 201 22.27 -1.79 -10.94
CA ASP A 201 22.67 -2.14 -9.58
C ASP A 201 21.82 -3.29 -9.02
N VAL A 202 20.50 -3.29 -9.24
CA VAL A 202 19.63 -4.43 -8.87
C VAL A 202 20.05 -5.73 -9.57
N ALA A 203 20.41 -5.67 -10.87
CA ALA A 203 20.78 -6.85 -11.62
C ALA A 203 22.17 -7.40 -11.28
N GLN A 204 23.07 -6.56 -10.79
CA GLN A 204 24.46 -6.91 -10.48
C GLN A 204 24.69 -7.21 -9.00
N ASN A 205 23.74 -6.87 -8.13
CA ASN A 205 23.85 -7.10 -6.69
C ASN A 205 23.65 -8.59 -6.37
N GLU A 206 24.64 -9.22 -5.79
CA GLU A 206 24.61 -10.64 -5.43
C GLU A 206 23.54 -10.99 -4.38
N ASN A 207 23.14 -10.03 -3.58
CA ASN A 207 22.10 -10.18 -2.56
C ASN A 207 20.67 -9.96 -3.12
N ILE A 208 20.50 -9.66 -4.42
CA ILE A 208 19.17 -9.42 -5.00
C ILE A 208 18.84 -10.49 -6.05
N HIS A 209 17.85 -11.33 -5.73
CA HIS A 209 17.33 -12.37 -6.61
C HIS A 209 16.10 -11.87 -7.37
N LEU A 210 16.28 -11.47 -8.63
CA LEU A 210 15.22 -10.92 -9.45
C LEU A 210 14.39 -11.99 -10.17
N TYR A 211 13.11 -12.07 -9.89
CA TYR A 211 12.09 -12.82 -10.62
C TYR A 211 11.25 -11.86 -11.48
N ALA A 212 11.75 -11.48 -12.66
CA ALA A 212 10.98 -10.77 -13.65
C ALA A 212 9.98 -11.71 -14.35
N TYR A 213 8.92 -11.17 -14.95
CA TYR A 213 7.81 -11.89 -15.57
C TYR A 213 7.16 -12.92 -14.64
N SER A 214 7.00 -12.55 -13.38
CA SER A 214 6.56 -13.43 -12.30
C SER A 214 5.50 -12.78 -11.42
N GLU A 215 4.63 -13.58 -10.82
CA GLU A 215 3.51 -13.10 -9.99
C GLU A 215 3.41 -13.90 -8.70
N ILE A 216 2.93 -13.25 -7.65
CA ILE A 216 2.62 -13.92 -6.38
C ILE A 216 1.37 -14.79 -6.54
N GLU A 217 1.51 -16.09 -6.34
CA GLU A 217 0.42 -17.05 -6.39
C GLU A 217 -0.29 -17.18 -5.05
N SER A 218 0.47 -17.38 -3.97
CA SER A 218 -0.05 -17.43 -2.60
C SER A 218 1.01 -17.04 -1.58
N VAL A 219 0.56 -16.60 -0.40
CA VAL A 219 1.41 -16.30 0.76
C VAL A 219 0.80 -16.97 1.98
N SER A 220 1.63 -17.63 2.76
CA SER A 220 1.28 -18.22 4.05
C SER A 220 2.35 -17.91 5.10
N GLY A 221 2.12 -18.28 6.35
CA GLY A 221 3.05 -18.00 7.43
C GLY A 221 2.75 -16.67 8.15
N TYR A 222 3.75 -16.12 8.80
CA TYR A 222 3.65 -14.98 9.72
C TYR A 222 4.95 -14.15 9.69
N ILE A 223 4.94 -13.00 10.35
CA ILE A 223 6.11 -12.12 10.47
C ILE A 223 7.35 -12.91 10.92
N GLY A 224 8.45 -12.71 10.20
CA GLY A 224 9.68 -13.46 10.40
C GLY A 224 9.74 -14.77 9.61
N ASN A 225 8.63 -15.35 9.15
CA ASN A 225 8.59 -16.67 8.52
C ASN A 225 7.41 -16.81 7.53
N PHE A 226 7.40 -15.99 6.49
CA PHE A 226 6.46 -16.13 5.38
C PHE A 226 6.97 -17.17 4.37
N LYS A 227 6.04 -17.95 3.83
CA LYS A 227 6.26 -18.85 2.70
C LYS A 227 5.46 -18.36 1.51
N VAL A 228 6.17 -18.02 0.43
CA VAL A 228 5.63 -17.35 -0.75
C VAL A 228 5.75 -18.24 -1.96
N HIS A 229 4.64 -18.51 -2.64
CA HIS A 229 4.63 -19.21 -3.91
C HIS A 229 4.63 -18.18 -5.04
N ILE A 230 5.62 -18.26 -5.90
CA ILE A 230 5.85 -17.33 -7.01
C ILE A 230 5.68 -18.10 -8.32
N ARG A 231 4.72 -17.70 -9.14
CA ARG A 231 4.52 -18.23 -10.48
C ARG A 231 5.41 -17.48 -11.46
N LYS A 232 6.43 -18.16 -12.02
CA LYS A 232 7.25 -17.70 -13.15
C LYS A 232 6.51 -18.02 -14.43
N LYS A 233 6.04 -16.99 -15.15
CA LYS A 233 5.31 -17.16 -16.42
C LYS A 233 6.25 -17.64 -17.52
N ALA A 234 5.75 -18.47 -18.43
CA ALA A 234 6.50 -18.94 -19.58
C ALA A 234 6.88 -17.78 -20.51
N THR A 235 8.17 -17.53 -20.68
CA THR A 235 8.70 -16.53 -21.59
C THR A 235 8.80 -17.04 -23.02
N TYR A 236 8.77 -18.37 -23.20
CA TYR A 236 9.04 -19.09 -24.45
C TYR A 236 10.43 -18.79 -25.05
N VAL A 237 11.27 -18.16 -24.26
CA VAL A 237 12.69 -17.90 -24.54
C VAL A 237 13.48 -18.29 -23.30
N ASP A 238 14.49 -19.10 -23.48
CA ASP A 238 15.44 -19.44 -22.44
C ASP A 238 16.28 -18.19 -22.11
N TRP A 239 15.99 -17.56 -20.98
CA TRP A 239 16.66 -16.33 -20.60
C TRP A 239 18.10 -16.51 -20.17
N ASP A 240 18.49 -17.70 -19.76
CA ASP A 240 19.89 -18.01 -19.43
C ASP A 240 20.75 -18.06 -20.71
N ALA A 241 20.21 -18.61 -21.77
CA ALA A 241 20.87 -18.66 -23.08
C ALA A 241 20.74 -17.34 -23.88
N CYS A 242 19.63 -16.60 -23.73
CA CYS A 242 19.34 -15.41 -24.54
C CYS A 242 20.33 -14.27 -24.27
N THR A 243 20.96 -13.72 -25.32
CA THR A 243 21.89 -12.58 -25.24
C THR A 243 21.23 -11.19 -25.38
N GLY A 244 19.93 -11.13 -25.67
CA GLY A 244 19.22 -9.86 -25.87
C GLY A 244 19.61 -9.12 -27.16
N CYS A 245 20.06 -9.83 -28.20
CA CYS A 245 20.55 -9.25 -29.46
C CYS A 245 19.46 -8.59 -30.33
N GLY A 246 18.16 -8.92 -30.13
CA GLY A 246 17.05 -8.31 -30.84
C GLY A 246 16.72 -8.89 -32.23
N LEU A 247 17.54 -9.78 -32.83
CA LEU A 247 17.33 -10.35 -34.15
C LEU A 247 15.94 -10.99 -34.31
N CYS A 248 15.46 -11.68 -33.28
CA CYS A 248 14.16 -12.32 -33.27
C CYS A 248 13.01 -11.30 -33.37
N THR A 249 13.16 -10.13 -32.72
CA THR A 249 12.21 -9.02 -32.78
C THR A 249 12.13 -8.43 -34.19
N GLU A 250 13.26 -8.13 -34.81
CA GLU A 250 13.33 -7.54 -36.14
C GLU A 250 12.70 -8.44 -37.22
N LYS A 251 12.92 -9.72 -37.15
CA LYS A 251 12.50 -10.68 -38.19
C LYS A 251 11.14 -11.34 -37.91
N CYS A 252 10.50 -11.03 -36.82
CA CYS A 252 9.18 -11.60 -36.47
C CYS A 252 8.09 -11.07 -37.42
N PRO A 253 7.39 -11.94 -38.17
CA PRO A 253 6.32 -11.51 -39.06
C PRO A 253 4.99 -11.25 -38.34
N ALA A 254 4.84 -11.78 -37.12
CA ALA A 254 3.63 -11.62 -36.30
C ALA A 254 3.63 -10.26 -35.61
N LYS A 255 2.96 -9.29 -36.27
CA LYS A 255 2.81 -7.93 -35.75
C LYS A 255 1.73 -7.89 -34.68
N LYS A 256 1.97 -7.08 -33.66
CA LYS A 256 1.02 -6.71 -32.62
C LYS A 256 0.71 -5.22 -32.76
N SER A 257 -0.55 -4.87 -32.89
CA SER A 257 -1.00 -3.49 -33.12
C SER A 257 -0.82 -2.55 -31.92
N PHE A 258 -0.52 -3.09 -30.76
CA PHE A 258 -0.40 -2.34 -29.52
C PHE A 258 0.94 -2.60 -28.85
N ASP A 259 1.83 -1.61 -28.87
CA ASP A 259 3.03 -1.62 -28.04
C ASP A 259 2.73 -1.07 -26.65
N ALA A 260 2.69 -1.94 -25.66
CA ALA A 260 2.38 -1.58 -24.27
C ALA A 260 3.44 -0.65 -23.64
N PHE A 261 4.69 -0.68 -24.10
CA PHE A 261 5.72 0.23 -23.58
C PHE A 261 5.51 1.65 -24.13
N ASN A 262 5.16 1.78 -25.42
CA ASN A 262 4.83 3.05 -26.05
C ASN A 262 3.34 3.44 -25.92
N GLU A 263 2.62 2.85 -24.95
CA GLU A 263 1.21 3.18 -24.63
C GLU A 263 0.28 3.11 -25.84
N GLY A 264 0.56 2.20 -26.78
CA GLY A 264 -0.23 1.99 -27.99
C GLY A 264 0.02 2.98 -29.13
N LEU A 265 0.99 3.86 -29.02
CA LEU A 265 1.36 4.80 -30.08
C LEU A 265 2.15 4.15 -31.24
N ASP A 266 2.60 2.93 -31.04
CA ASP A 266 3.38 2.18 -32.01
C ASP A 266 2.95 0.72 -32.03
N THR A 267 3.47 0.00 -33.01
CA THR A 267 3.30 -1.45 -33.16
C THR A 267 4.56 -2.19 -32.71
N THR A 268 4.38 -3.36 -32.14
CA THR A 268 5.49 -4.25 -31.81
C THR A 268 5.29 -5.62 -32.46
N THR A 269 6.14 -6.58 -32.16
CA THR A 269 6.03 -7.96 -32.63
C THR A 269 5.70 -8.92 -31.50
N ALA A 270 5.19 -10.10 -31.84
CA ALA A 270 4.85 -11.14 -30.88
C ALA A 270 6.03 -11.58 -30.03
N ILE A 271 7.27 -11.49 -30.53
CA ILE A 271 8.49 -11.65 -29.75
C ILE A 271 9.21 -10.31 -29.68
N ASN A 272 9.42 -9.79 -28.47
CA ASN A 272 10.04 -8.48 -28.30
C ASN A 272 10.86 -8.36 -27.02
N ILE A 273 11.70 -7.32 -26.98
CA ILE A 273 12.35 -6.75 -25.82
C ILE A 273 11.66 -5.41 -25.60
N PRO A 274 11.10 -5.10 -24.42
CA PRO A 274 10.22 -3.93 -24.23
C PRO A 274 10.87 -2.59 -24.58
N PHE A 275 12.14 -2.39 -24.21
CA PHE A 275 12.91 -1.17 -24.54
C PHE A 275 14.43 -1.46 -24.43
N PRO A 276 15.29 -0.60 -25.02
CA PRO A 276 16.72 -0.86 -25.11
C PRO A 276 17.46 -1.06 -23.79
N GLN A 277 17.05 -0.36 -22.74
CA GLN A 277 17.65 -0.40 -21.39
C GLN A 277 16.94 -1.39 -20.43
N ALA A 278 16.08 -2.28 -20.96
CA ALA A 278 15.36 -3.26 -20.15
C ALA A 278 16.30 -4.13 -19.28
N ILE A 279 15.89 -4.40 -18.06
CA ILE A 279 16.59 -5.29 -17.11
C ILE A 279 15.57 -6.31 -16.57
N PRO A 280 15.78 -7.62 -16.85
CA PRO A 280 16.80 -8.17 -17.75
C PRO A 280 16.52 -7.80 -19.21
N LYS A 281 17.59 -7.60 -20.00
CA LYS A 281 17.47 -7.35 -21.45
C LYS A 281 17.30 -8.68 -22.20
N LYS A 282 16.11 -9.22 -22.14
CA LYS A 282 15.76 -10.55 -22.67
C LYS A 282 14.49 -10.47 -23.51
N ALA A 283 14.44 -11.23 -24.60
CA ALA A 283 13.23 -11.34 -25.39
C ALA A 283 12.18 -12.23 -24.68
N ARG A 284 10.90 -11.95 -24.92
CA ARG A 284 9.78 -12.85 -24.57
C ARG A 284 8.81 -12.97 -25.73
N ILE A 285 8.09 -14.07 -25.79
CA ILE A 285 7.03 -14.28 -26.77
C ILE A 285 5.68 -14.04 -26.08
N ASP A 286 4.85 -13.23 -26.72
CA ASP A 286 3.44 -13.05 -26.35
C ASP A 286 2.62 -14.18 -26.99
N PRO A 287 2.05 -15.11 -26.18
CA PRO A 287 1.35 -16.26 -26.70
C PRO A 287 0.07 -15.92 -27.48
N GLU A 288 -0.56 -14.77 -27.18
CA GLU A 288 -1.81 -14.34 -27.83
C GLU A 288 -1.58 -13.84 -29.26
N TYR A 289 -0.36 -13.44 -29.61
CA TYR A 289 0.00 -12.91 -30.92
C TYR A 289 0.96 -13.80 -31.73
N CYS A 290 1.56 -14.81 -31.10
CA CYS A 290 2.52 -15.69 -31.75
C CYS A 290 1.82 -16.69 -32.70
N TRP A 291 2.09 -16.61 -33.99
CA TRP A 291 1.48 -17.51 -34.97
C TRP A 291 1.84 -18.98 -34.77
N TYR A 292 2.99 -19.28 -34.16
CA TYR A 292 3.33 -20.67 -33.83
C TYR A 292 2.48 -21.19 -32.62
N LEU A 293 2.39 -20.41 -31.56
CA LEU A 293 1.62 -20.82 -30.36
C LEU A 293 0.12 -20.90 -30.61
N ILE A 294 -0.39 -20.08 -31.58
CA ILE A 294 -1.82 -20.08 -31.89
C ILE A 294 -2.18 -21.14 -32.97
N LYS A 295 -1.32 -21.32 -33.99
CA LYS A 295 -1.68 -22.04 -35.21
C LYS A 295 -0.61 -23.07 -35.64
N GLU A 296 0.42 -23.27 -34.85
CA GLU A 296 1.60 -24.10 -35.15
C GLU A 296 2.32 -23.71 -36.47
N LYS A 297 2.10 -22.48 -36.96
CA LYS A 297 2.69 -21.94 -38.16
C LYS A 297 3.72 -20.88 -37.85
N CYS A 298 4.91 -20.96 -38.42
CA CYS A 298 6.01 -20.05 -38.22
C CYS A 298 6.99 -20.48 -37.10
N LYS A 299 8.27 -20.54 -37.40
CA LYS A 299 9.40 -20.75 -36.48
C LYS A 299 10.57 -19.84 -36.85
N VAL A 300 10.32 -18.64 -37.38
CA VAL A 300 11.37 -17.74 -37.84
C VAL A 300 12.32 -17.38 -36.70
N CYS A 301 11.80 -16.96 -35.55
CA CYS A 301 12.63 -16.61 -34.40
C CYS A 301 13.53 -17.77 -33.90
N GLN A 302 13.05 -19.01 -33.97
CA GLN A 302 13.84 -20.19 -33.58
C GLN A 302 14.97 -20.43 -34.60
N LYS A 303 14.69 -20.29 -35.89
CA LYS A 303 15.67 -20.53 -36.96
C LYS A 303 16.81 -19.52 -37.01
N ILE A 304 16.55 -18.28 -36.59
CA ILE A 304 17.53 -17.18 -36.65
C ILE A 304 18.23 -16.92 -35.34
N CYS A 305 17.83 -17.56 -34.25
CA CYS A 305 18.44 -17.37 -32.94
C CYS A 305 19.86 -17.95 -32.91
N PRO A 306 20.91 -17.13 -32.76
CA PRO A 306 22.28 -17.61 -32.83
C PRO A 306 22.68 -18.51 -31.64
N VAL A 307 21.92 -18.47 -30.54
CA VAL A 307 22.18 -19.22 -29.30
C VAL A 307 21.06 -20.24 -29.00
N ASP A 308 20.19 -20.51 -29.97
CA ASP A 308 19.06 -21.43 -29.84
C ASP A 308 18.25 -21.27 -28.53
N ALA A 309 17.89 -20.04 -28.20
CA ALA A 309 17.20 -19.77 -26.94
C ALA A 309 15.66 -19.94 -27.00
N ILE A 310 15.05 -20.25 -28.15
CA ILE A 310 13.59 -20.31 -28.29
C ILE A 310 13.07 -21.69 -27.87
N ARG A 311 12.09 -21.69 -26.94
CA ARG A 311 11.49 -22.88 -26.32
C ARG A 311 9.97 -22.77 -26.31
N PHE A 312 9.29 -23.17 -27.35
CA PHE A 312 7.83 -23.08 -27.46
C PHE A 312 7.06 -24.02 -26.52
N ASP A 313 7.70 -25.02 -25.97
CA ASP A 313 7.17 -26.00 -25.01
C ASP A 313 7.28 -25.55 -23.56
N MET A 314 7.82 -24.35 -23.30
CA MET A 314 7.97 -23.80 -21.97
C MET A 314 6.60 -23.61 -21.29
N LYS A 315 6.53 -23.96 -20.01
CA LYS A 315 5.34 -23.81 -19.17
C LYS A 315 5.66 -22.94 -17.97
N ASP A 316 4.63 -22.38 -17.37
CA ASP A 316 4.73 -21.70 -16.09
C ASP A 316 5.35 -22.63 -15.04
N LYS A 317 6.16 -22.06 -14.14
CA LYS A 317 6.80 -22.79 -13.03
C LYS A 317 6.52 -22.06 -11.74
N THR A 318 6.11 -22.79 -10.70
CA THR A 318 6.01 -22.23 -9.35
C THR A 318 7.31 -22.49 -8.58
N VAL A 319 7.87 -21.44 -8.00
CA VAL A 319 8.97 -21.48 -7.05
C VAL A 319 8.47 -21.08 -5.67
N VAL A 320 9.10 -21.60 -4.63
CA VAL A 320 8.74 -21.30 -3.24
C VAL A 320 9.91 -20.59 -2.60
N GLU A 321 9.65 -19.42 -2.03
CA GLU A 321 10.61 -18.62 -1.29
C GLU A 321 10.17 -18.46 0.16
N GLU A 322 11.12 -18.57 1.08
CA GLU A 322 10.90 -18.32 2.51
C GLU A 322 11.54 -17.00 2.89
N VAL A 323 10.75 -16.10 3.46
CA VAL A 323 11.16 -14.71 3.76
C VAL A 323 10.60 -14.24 5.10
N GLY A 324 11.31 -13.34 5.77
CA GLY A 324 10.86 -12.81 7.07
C GLY A 324 10.01 -11.56 6.97
N ALA A 325 10.07 -10.83 5.84
CA ALA A 325 9.31 -9.61 5.62
C ALA A 325 8.93 -9.46 4.15
N ILE A 326 7.88 -8.65 3.90
CA ILE A 326 7.37 -8.37 2.56
C ILE A 326 7.23 -6.85 2.40
N ILE A 327 7.79 -6.29 1.33
CA ILE A 327 7.59 -4.88 0.92
C ILE A 327 6.75 -4.87 -0.35
N VAL A 328 5.59 -4.21 -0.31
CA VAL A 328 4.66 -4.09 -1.44
C VAL A 328 4.87 -2.75 -2.13
N ALA A 329 5.29 -2.80 -3.40
CA ALA A 329 5.65 -1.63 -4.22
C ALA A 329 5.02 -1.71 -5.63
N THR A 330 3.76 -2.15 -5.72
CA THR A 330 3.07 -2.49 -6.98
C THR A 330 2.63 -1.28 -7.83
N GLY A 331 2.90 -0.06 -7.37
CA GLY A 331 2.65 1.16 -8.11
C GLY A 331 1.15 1.47 -8.31
N PHE A 332 0.79 1.91 -9.53
CA PHE A 332 -0.54 2.40 -9.88
C PHE A 332 -0.86 2.14 -11.34
N ASP A 333 -2.13 2.28 -11.72
CA ASP A 333 -2.54 2.37 -13.11
C ASP A 333 -3.19 3.73 -13.40
N LEU A 334 -3.15 4.15 -14.67
CA LEU A 334 -3.83 5.37 -15.10
C LEU A 334 -5.35 5.13 -15.14
N VAL A 335 -6.09 6.17 -14.83
CA VAL A 335 -7.54 6.15 -15.00
C VAL A 335 -7.88 6.01 -16.48
N ASP A 336 -8.79 5.12 -16.79
CA ASP A 336 -9.34 5.01 -18.16
C ASP A 336 -10.08 6.30 -18.51
N HIS A 337 -9.55 7.02 -19.49
CA HIS A 337 -10.09 8.29 -19.96
C HIS A 337 -11.31 8.13 -20.88
N SER A 338 -11.61 6.91 -21.33
CA SER A 338 -12.77 6.62 -22.19
C SER A 338 -14.11 6.88 -21.50
N VAL A 339 -14.11 6.91 -20.15
CA VAL A 339 -15.29 7.30 -19.35
C VAL A 339 -15.72 8.75 -19.57
N TYR A 340 -14.85 9.59 -20.15
CA TYR A 340 -15.12 10.98 -20.51
C TYR A 340 -15.32 11.11 -22.02
N GLY A 341 -16.48 10.68 -22.52
CA GLY A 341 -16.81 10.74 -23.94
C GLY A 341 -16.73 12.14 -24.52
N GLU A 342 -17.00 13.17 -23.73
CA GLU A 342 -16.89 14.58 -24.08
C GLU A 342 -15.46 15.04 -24.43
N TYR A 343 -14.45 14.32 -23.97
CA TYR A 343 -13.05 14.64 -24.28
C TYR A 343 -12.53 13.90 -25.53
N GLY A 344 -13.29 12.95 -26.07
CA GLY A 344 -12.97 12.26 -27.32
C GLY A 344 -11.72 11.37 -27.26
N GLY A 345 -11.28 11.00 -26.04
CA GLY A 345 -10.17 10.06 -25.86
C GLY A 345 -10.50 8.68 -26.46
N GLY A 346 -9.62 8.16 -27.31
CA GLY A 346 -9.87 6.93 -28.07
C GLY A 346 -10.76 7.10 -29.31
N GLN A 347 -11.41 8.27 -29.49
CA GLN A 347 -12.17 8.60 -30.71
C GLN A 347 -11.34 9.44 -31.68
N TYR A 348 -10.63 10.43 -31.14
CA TYR A 348 -9.77 11.31 -31.92
C TYR A 348 -8.31 10.91 -31.73
N PRO A 349 -7.57 10.60 -32.80
CA PRO A 349 -6.17 10.16 -32.70
C PRO A 349 -5.27 11.17 -31.97
N ASP A 350 -5.55 12.47 -32.16
CA ASP A 350 -4.76 13.56 -31.56
C ASP A 350 -5.22 13.97 -30.16
N VAL A 351 -6.07 13.15 -29.51
CA VAL A 351 -6.36 13.23 -28.08
C VAL A 351 -5.64 12.10 -27.36
N ILE A 352 -4.56 12.42 -26.67
CA ILE A 352 -3.65 11.47 -26.04
C ILE A 352 -3.57 11.65 -24.53
N THR A 353 -3.05 10.67 -23.82
CA THR A 353 -2.79 10.77 -22.38
C THR A 353 -1.44 11.44 -22.09
N GLY A 354 -1.25 11.93 -20.88
CA GLY A 354 0.04 12.47 -20.45
C GLY A 354 1.18 11.45 -20.57
N LEU A 355 0.93 10.15 -20.33
CA LEU A 355 1.96 9.12 -20.47
C LEU A 355 2.30 8.84 -21.95
N GLN A 356 1.32 8.89 -22.84
CA GLN A 356 1.55 8.85 -24.28
C GLN A 356 2.40 10.04 -24.74
N PHE A 357 2.12 11.24 -24.21
CA PHE A 357 2.95 12.41 -24.51
C PHE A 357 4.43 12.20 -24.07
N GLU A 358 4.69 11.60 -22.93
CA GLU A 358 6.06 11.23 -22.50
C GLU A 358 6.75 10.32 -23.53
N ARG A 359 5.99 9.40 -24.14
CA ARG A 359 6.56 8.52 -25.16
C ARG A 359 6.86 9.26 -26.47
N LEU A 360 6.07 10.26 -26.85
CA LEU A 360 6.36 11.10 -28.02
C LEU A 360 7.63 11.93 -27.84
N VAL A 361 7.83 12.50 -26.65
CA VAL A 361 9.01 13.35 -26.35
C VAL A 361 10.28 12.52 -26.20
N SER A 362 10.17 11.27 -25.80
CA SER A 362 11.32 10.43 -25.48
C SER A 362 12.10 10.00 -26.73
N ALA A 363 13.43 10.09 -26.68
CA ALA A 363 14.33 9.59 -27.71
C ALA A 363 14.18 8.09 -27.99
N SER A 364 13.67 7.30 -27.02
CA SER A 364 13.31 5.89 -27.19
C SER A 364 11.85 5.67 -27.59
N GLY A 365 11.12 6.72 -27.87
CA GLY A 365 9.72 6.68 -28.30
C GLY A 365 9.55 6.42 -29.78
N PRO A 366 8.28 6.36 -30.26
CA PRO A 366 7.98 5.94 -31.62
C PRO A 366 8.59 6.82 -32.72
N HIS A 367 8.84 8.08 -32.44
CA HIS A 367 9.37 9.05 -33.39
C HIS A 367 10.76 9.60 -33.02
N GLY A 368 11.52 8.89 -32.13
CA GLY A 368 12.88 9.29 -31.76
C GLY A 368 12.96 10.63 -31.05
N GLY A 369 11.91 11.04 -30.32
CA GLY A 369 11.84 12.28 -29.55
C GLY A 369 11.20 13.47 -30.30
N HIS A 370 10.74 13.27 -31.54
CA HIS A 370 9.95 14.26 -32.26
C HIS A 370 8.49 14.19 -31.85
N ILE A 371 7.93 15.30 -31.37
CA ILE A 371 6.52 15.38 -30.99
C ILE A 371 5.68 15.53 -32.28
N LEU A 372 5.10 14.42 -32.71
CA LEU A 372 4.29 14.38 -33.94
C LEU A 372 2.85 13.99 -33.57
N ARG A 373 1.88 14.56 -34.31
CA ARG A 373 0.46 14.20 -34.17
C ARG A 373 0.25 12.75 -34.63
N PRO A 374 -0.45 11.93 -33.83
CA PRO A 374 -0.74 10.54 -34.21
C PRO A 374 -1.55 10.41 -35.51
N SER A 375 -2.36 11.41 -35.91
CA SER A 375 -3.21 11.37 -37.10
C SER A 375 -2.45 11.46 -38.41
N ASP A 376 -1.41 12.32 -38.49
CA ASP A 376 -0.77 12.69 -39.77
C ASP A 376 0.76 12.86 -39.72
N ASN A 377 1.36 12.60 -38.54
CA ASN A 377 2.79 12.76 -38.29
C ASN A 377 3.36 14.18 -38.53
N LYS A 378 2.53 15.22 -38.35
CA LYS A 378 2.99 16.61 -38.41
C LYS A 378 3.27 17.15 -36.99
N GLU A 379 4.15 18.14 -36.88
CA GLU A 379 4.40 18.86 -35.65
C GLU A 379 3.16 19.70 -35.25
N PRO A 380 2.66 19.60 -34.00
CA PRO A 380 1.58 20.44 -33.52
C PRO A 380 2.02 21.87 -33.28
N LYS A 381 1.23 22.86 -33.67
CA LYS A 381 1.46 24.28 -33.35
C LYS A 381 0.79 24.71 -32.05
N ASN A 382 -0.36 24.11 -31.76
CA ASN A 382 -1.13 24.39 -30.56
C ASN A 382 -1.37 23.09 -29.78
N ILE A 383 -0.88 23.02 -28.54
CA ILE A 383 -1.08 21.89 -27.65
C ILE A 383 -1.92 22.32 -26.46
N VAL A 384 -2.99 21.59 -26.17
CA VAL A 384 -3.87 21.85 -25.03
C VAL A 384 -3.74 20.73 -24.01
N PHE A 385 -3.39 21.08 -22.80
CA PHE A 385 -3.32 20.18 -21.65
C PHE A 385 -4.58 20.33 -20.79
N ILE A 386 -5.22 19.22 -20.44
CA ILE A 386 -6.43 19.20 -19.60
C ILE A 386 -6.09 18.53 -18.27
N ALA A 387 -6.10 19.32 -17.20
CA ALA A 387 -5.80 18.83 -15.86
C ALA A 387 -6.97 18.04 -15.25
N CYS A 388 -6.65 17.19 -14.28
CA CYS A 388 -7.60 16.46 -13.43
C CYS A 388 -8.54 15.49 -14.15
N VAL A 389 -8.18 14.94 -15.31
CA VAL A 389 -8.98 13.92 -15.99
C VAL A 389 -9.00 12.64 -15.18
N GLY A 390 -10.12 12.31 -14.54
CA GLY A 390 -10.23 11.17 -13.63
C GLY A 390 -9.66 11.40 -12.22
N SER A 391 -9.50 12.67 -11.82
CA SER A 391 -9.09 13.08 -10.47
C SER A 391 -10.02 14.19 -9.98
N ARG A 392 -10.29 14.23 -8.65
CA ARG A 392 -11.17 15.23 -8.03
C ARG A 392 -12.57 15.21 -8.66
N ASP A 393 -13.01 14.02 -9.01
CA ASP A 393 -14.30 13.79 -9.67
C ASP A 393 -15.14 12.75 -8.89
N PRO A 394 -16.05 13.23 -8.03
CA PRO A 394 -16.94 12.35 -7.29
C PRO A 394 -17.88 11.53 -8.18
N SER A 395 -18.20 12.01 -9.40
CA SER A 395 -19.16 11.34 -10.29
C SER A 395 -18.68 9.98 -10.78
N ILE A 396 -17.35 9.77 -10.80
CA ILE A 396 -16.72 8.49 -11.13
C ILE A 396 -16.09 7.80 -9.91
N GLY A 397 -16.48 8.21 -8.69
CA GLY A 397 -15.97 7.65 -7.44
C GLY A 397 -14.52 8.00 -7.13
N ARG A 398 -13.98 9.13 -7.65
CA ARG A 398 -12.58 9.55 -7.45
C ARG A 398 -12.46 11.00 -6.97
N PRO A 399 -12.93 11.30 -5.75
CA PRO A 399 -12.91 12.67 -5.21
C PRO A 399 -11.49 13.15 -4.86
N TYR A 400 -10.51 12.26 -4.80
CA TYR A 400 -9.14 12.56 -4.40
C TYR A 400 -8.31 13.19 -5.55
N CYS A 401 -7.24 13.89 -5.18
CA CYS A 401 -6.26 14.45 -6.11
C CYS A 401 -5.13 13.43 -6.36
N SER A 402 -4.72 13.28 -7.61
CA SER A 402 -3.57 12.44 -7.99
C SER A 402 -2.21 13.04 -7.58
N GLY A 403 -2.15 14.29 -7.16
CA GLY A 403 -0.96 14.93 -6.58
C GLY A 403 0.20 15.21 -7.52
N ILE A 404 0.15 14.75 -8.77
CA ILE A 404 1.26 14.85 -9.74
C ILE A 404 0.89 15.58 -11.03
N CYS A 405 -0.42 15.70 -11.34
CA CYS A 405 -0.85 16.20 -12.66
C CYS A 405 -0.37 17.62 -12.95
N CYS A 406 -0.49 18.55 -12.01
CA CYS A 406 -0.07 19.94 -12.19
C CYS A 406 1.42 20.04 -12.50
N MET A 407 2.23 19.19 -11.89
CA MET A 407 3.69 19.20 -12.08
C MET A 407 4.10 18.59 -13.41
N TYR A 408 3.53 17.43 -13.78
CA TYR A 408 3.93 16.84 -15.05
C TYR A 408 3.35 17.59 -16.26
N ILE A 409 2.19 18.27 -16.13
CA ILE A 409 1.68 19.18 -17.19
C ILE A 409 2.67 20.34 -17.40
N ALA A 410 3.11 21.01 -16.32
CA ALA A 410 4.09 22.09 -16.41
C ALA A 410 5.37 21.59 -17.11
N LYS A 411 5.88 20.41 -16.72
CA LYS A 411 7.04 19.80 -17.36
C LYS A 411 6.81 19.49 -18.84
N GLN A 412 5.68 18.89 -19.18
CA GLN A 412 5.35 18.54 -20.56
C GLN A 412 5.19 19.77 -21.46
N ALA A 413 4.58 20.83 -20.93
CA ALA A 413 4.45 22.10 -21.65
C ALA A 413 5.81 22.78 -21.87
N ILE A 414 6.73 22.74 -20.89
CA ILE A 414 8.12 23.18 -21.06
C ILE A 414 8.80 22.38 -22.17
N LEU A 415 8.72 21.05 -22.11
CA LEU A 415 9.35 20.17 -23.12
C LEU A 415 8.76 20.40 -24.53
N ALA A 416 7.45 20.63 -24.64
CA ALA A 416 6.82 20.97 -25.93
C ALA A 416 7.42 22.26 -26.52
N ARG A 417 7.58 23.30 -25.70
CA ARG A 417 8.18 24.58 -26.12
C ARG A 417 9.66 24.47 -26.47
N ASP A 418 10.41 23.59 -25.79
CA ASP A 418 11.82 23.34 -26.09
C ASP A 418 11.99 22.56 -27.39
N HIS A 419 11.13 21.57 -27.65
CA HIS A 419 11.23 20.70 -28.82
C HIS A 419 10.65 21.33 -30.10
N ILE A 420 9.62 22.18 -29.96
CA ILE A 420 8.92 22.78 -31.09
C ILE A 420 8.94 24.32 -30.95
N PRO A 421 9.92 25.00 -31.60
CA PRO A 421 10.00 26.46 -31.56
C PRO A 421 8.71 27.10 -32.08
N GLY A 422 8.13 28.01 -31.27
CA GLY A 422 6.90 28.71 -31.63
C GLY A 422 5.60 27.95 -31.37
N CYS A 423 5.64 26.75 -30.80
CA CYS A 423 4.46 26.04 -30.33
C CYS A 423 3.75 26.81 -29.20
N ASN A 424 2.42 26.89 -29.23
CA ASN A 424 1.62 27.44 -28.14
C ASN A 424 1.13 26.32 -27.25
N CYS A 425 1.26 26.52 -25.94
CA CYS A 425 0.77 25.56 -24.92
C CYS A 425 -0.29 26.23 -24.04
N TYR A 426 -1.45 25.57 -23.92
CA TYR A 426 -2.57 26.00 -23.10
C TYR A 426 -2.86 24.95 -22.07
N VAL A 427 -3.16 25.36 -20.82
CA VAL A 427 -3.46 24.45 -19.71
C VAL A 427 -4.81 24.80 -19.12
N PHE A 428 -5.80 23.95 -19.27
CA PHE A 428 -7.05 24.06 -18.50
C PHE A 428 -6.91 23.42 -17.13
N TYR A 429 -7.17 24.18 -16.06
CA TYR A 429 -6.95 23.76 -14.68
C TYR A 429 -8.04 24.31 -13.73
N MET A 430 -8.30 23.61 -12.63
CA MET A 430 -9.20 24.08 -11.57
C MET A 430 -8.46 24.93 -10.53
N ASP A 431 -7.40 24.39 -9.97
CA ASP A 431 -6.39 25.02 -9.12
C ASP A 431 -5.06 24.28 -9.30
N ILE A 432 -3.94 24.93 -8.95
CA ILE A 432 -2.60 24.32 -9.00
C ILE A 432 -2.28 23.76 -7.65
N ARG A 433 -1.85 22.49 -7.63
CA ARG A 433 -1.39 21.77 -6.43
C ARG A 433 0.05 21.37 -6.64
N ALA A 434 0.95 22.18 -6.09
CA ALA A 434 2.40 22.05 -6.20
C ALA A 434 3.07 22.12 -4.80
N PRO A 435 2.80 21.15 -3.88
CA PRO A 435 3.19 21.25 -2.48
C PRO A 435 4.65 20.85 -2.20
N GLY A 436 5.42 20.46 -3.20
CA GLY A 436 6.82 20.05 -3.04
C GLY A 436 7.80 21.22 -3.04
N LYS A 437 9.06 20.95 -2.66
CA LYS A 437 10.16 21.91 -2.70
C LYS A 437 10.43 22.33 -4.16
N ASN A 438 10.42 23.63 -4.44
CA ASN A 438 10.60 24.26 -5.75
C ASN A 438 9.51 23.90 -6.77
N TYR A 439 8.34 23.39 -6.33
CA TYR A 439 7.27 22.99 -7.25
C TYR A 439 6.47 24.19 -7.74
N ASP A 440 6.17 25.15 -6.87
CA ASP A 440 5.47 26.39 -7.26
C ASP A 440 6.32 27.21 -8.21
N GLU A 441 7.60 27.35 -7.92
CA GLU A 441 8.58 28.03 -8.76
C GLU A 441 8.71 27.37 -10.14
N PHE A 442 8.61 26.04 -10.18
CA PHE A 442 8.64 25.29 -11.45
C PHE A 442 7.42 25.57 -12.32
N VAL A 443 6.23 25.64 -11.71
CA VAL A 443 4.99 26.01 -12.43
C VAL A 443 5.07 27.46 -12.91
N ARG A 444 5.57 28.37 -12.06
CA ARG A 444 5.79 29.78 -12.43
C ARG A 444 6.77 29.90 -13.60
N ARG A 445 7.86 29.13 -13.60
CA ARG A 445 8.80 29.05 -14.70
C ARG A 445 8.13 28.66 -16.02
N ALA A 446 7.21 27.69 -16.01
CA ALA A 446 6.43 27.32 -17.22
C ALA A 446 5.61 28.50 -17.74
N GLN A 447 5.05 29.33 -16.86
CA GLN A 447 4.24 30.51 -17.23
C GLN A 447 5.11 31.68 -17.71
N GLU A 448 6.11 32.06 -16.95
CA GLU A 448 6.88 33.29 -17.15
C GLU A 448 8.00 33.13 -18.19
N ASP A 449 8.79 32.04 -18.11
CA ASP A 449 9.93 31.84 -19.00
C ASP A 449 9.52 31.18 -20.32
N TYR A 450 8.55 30.26 -20.27
CA TYR A 450 8.11 29.50 -21.44
C TYR A 450 6.78 29.98 -22.03
N GLY A 451 6.11 30.96 -21.43
CA GLY A 451 4.89 31.57 -21.94
C GLY A 451 3.72 30.60 -22.05
N VAL A 452 3.65 29.57 -21.19
CA VAL A 452 2.54 28.64 -21.14
C VAL A 452 1.29 29.33 -20.60
N GLN A 453 0.19 29.27 -21.35
CA GLN A 453 -1.05 29.96 -21.00
C GLN A 453 -1.92 29.07 -20.11
N TYR A 454 -2.21 29.55 -18.91
CA TYR A 454 -3.05 28.84 -17.95
C TYR A 454 -4.47 29.43 -17.93
N ILE A 455 -5.48 28.64 -18.30
CA ILE A 455 -6.90 28.99 -18.34
C ILE A 455 -7.60 28.33 -17.15
N ARG A 456 -8.03 29.11 -16.17
CA ARG A 456 -8.68 28.56 -14.99
C ARG A 456 -10.12 28.20 -15.29
N GLY A 457 -10.38 26.89 -15.42
CA GLY A 457 -11.72 26.40 -15.71
C GLY A 457 -11.72 24.91 -16.07
N ARG A 458 -12.86 24.41 -16.46
CA ARG A 458 -13.03 23.05 -16.98
C ARG A 458 -13.40 23.07 -18.46
N VAL A 459 -12.89 22.09 -19.18
CA VAL A 459 -13.30 21.78 -20.54
C VAL A 459 -14.67 21.11 -20.48
N GLY A 460 -15.60 21.59 -21.32
CA GLY A 460 -16.92 21.02 -21.46
C GLY A 460 -16.96 19.94 -22.54
N LYS A 461 -16.28 20.16 -23.66
CA LYS A 461 -16.18 19.17 -24.74
C LYS A 461 -15.02 19.45 -25.67
N ILE A 462 -14.63 18.42 -26.43
CA ILE A 462 -13.70 18.46 -27.57
C ILE A 462 -14.44 17.94 -28.80
N TYR A 463 -14.26 18.62 -29.91
CA TYR A 463 -14.87 18.20 -31.18
C TYR A 463 -14.00 18.59 -32.37
N PRO A 464 -14.06 17.84 -33.50
CA PRO A 464 -13.27 18.14 -34.71
C PRO A 464 -13.86 19.32 -35.47
N LYS A 465 -12.98 20.16 -36.06
CA LYS A 465 -13.32 21.25 -36.97
C LYS A 465 -12.26 21.30 -38.07
N GLY A 466 -12.56 20.71 -39.23
CA GLY A 466 -11.58 20.57 -40.30
C GLY A 466 -10.44 19.61 -39.90
N GLU A 467 -9.20 20.07 -39.99
CA GLU A 467 -7.99 19.32 -39.60
C GLU A 467 -7.58 19.53 -38.13
N HIS A 468 -8.33 20.32 -37.37
CA HIS A 468 -8.03 20.68 -35.97
C HIS A 468 -9.11 20.17 -35.02
N LEU A 469 -8.79 20.19 -33.76
CA LEU A 469 -9.72 19.96 -32.63
C LEU A 469 -10.07 21.30 -31.99
N ILE A 470 -11.34 21.49 -31.65
CA ILE A 470 -11.76 22.61 -30.82
C ILE A 470 -11.92 22.12 -29.41
N VAL A 471 -11.19 22.75 -28.49
CA VAL A 471 -11.35 22.55 -27.05
C VAL A 471 -12.19 23.68 -26.48
N GLN A 472 -13.45 23.35 -26.13
CA GLN A 472 -14.40 24.30 -25.61
C GLN A 472 -14.47 24.20 -24.07
N GLY A 473 -14.27 25.31 -23.39
CA GLY A 473 -14.31 25.40 -21.96
C GLY A 473 -14.78 26.76 -21.45
N ILE A 474 -14.62 27.01 -20.17
CA ILE A 474 -14.89 28.28 -19.56
C ILE A 474 -13.63 28.82 -18.87
N ASP A 475 -13.38 30.12 -19.01
CA ASP A 475 -12.41 30.82 -18.15
C ASP A 475 -13.18 31.42 -16.97
N THR A 476 -12.98 30.86 -15.79
CA THR A 476 -13.69 31.26 -14.57
C THR A 476 -13.14 32.56 -13.95
N LEU A 477 -11.97 33.04 -14.38
CA LEU A 477 -11.43 34.33 -13.97
C LEU A 477 -12.07 35.48 -14.77
N LEU A 478 -12.24 35.26 -16.05
CA LEU A 478 -12.87 36.23 -16.94
C LEU A 478 -14.40 36.08 -17.00
N GLY A 479 -14.94 34.93 -16.61
CA GLY A 479 -16.39 34.62 -16.68
C GLY A 479 -16.88 34.41 -18.09
N ILE A 480 -16.02 34.03 -19.05
CA ILE A 480 -16.36 33.86 -20.47
C ILE A 480 -16.15 32.42 -20.95
N GLN A 481 -16.90 32.04 -21.96
CA GLN A 481 -16.64 30.82 -22.71
C GLN A 481 -15.40 31.03 -23.60
N VAL A 482 -14.53 30.02 -23.64
CA VAL A 482 -13.32 30.02 -24.45
C VAL A 482 -13.31 28.81 -25.40
N GLU A 483 -12.86 29.03 -26.62
CA GLU A 483 -12.56 27.98 -27.57
C GLU A 483 -11.10 28.11 -27.98
N VAL A 484 -10.38 27.00 -27.93
CA VAL A 484 -8.98 26.91 -28.31
C VAL A 484 -8.85 25.93 -29.47
N ASP A 485 -8.28 26.42 -30.59
CA ASP A 485 -7.89 25.54 -31.72
C ASP A 485 -6.68 24.71 -31.26
N ALA A 486 -6.80 23.40 -31.28
CA ALA A 486 -5.77 22.48 -30.85
C ALA A 486 -5.37 21.52 -31.98
N ASP A 487 -4.08 21.35 -32.17
CA ASP A 487 -3.51 20.32 -33.04
C ASP A 487 -3.32 19.01 -32.25
N LEU A 488 -3.05 19.12 -30.94
CA LEU A 488 -2.85 17.99 -30.04
C LEU A 488 -3.48 18.32 -28.70
N VAL A 489 -4.22 17.38 -28.14
CA VAL A 489 -4.79 17.49 -26.79
C VAL A 489 -4.20 16.41 -25.88
N VAL A 490 -3.71 16.83 -24.71
CA VAL A 490 -3.10 15.95 -23.73
C VAL A 490 -3.98 15.87 -22.48
N LEU A 491 -4.54 14.71 -22.22
CA LEU A 491 -5.36 14.42 -21.06
C LEU A 491 -4.47 14.05 -19.87
N ALA A 492 -4.46 14.88 -18.84
CA ALA A 492 -3.74 14.58 -17.62
C ALA A 492 -4.56 13.59 -16.76
N THR A 493 -4.45 12.33 -17.14
CA THR A 493 -5.17 11.22 -16.51
C THR A 493 -4.75 10.98 -15.08
N GLY A 494 -5.72 10.69 -14.23
CA GLY A 494 -5.53 10.45 -12.80
C GLY A 494 -4.83 9.13 -12.49
N VAL A 495 -4.39 9.02 -11.24
CA VAL A 495 -3.77 7.84 -10.65
C VAL A 495 -4.85 6.99 -9.97
N GLY A 496 -4.95 5.73 -10.34
CA GLY A 496 -5.80 4.72 -9.70
C GLY A 496 -4.98 3.58 -9.09
N ALA A 497 -5.58 2.78 -8.24
CA ALA A 497 -4.93 1.57 -7.73
C ALA A 497 -4.57 0.64 -8.90
N SER A 498 -3.46 -0.10 -8.77
CA SER A 498 -3.01 -1.02 -9.82
C SER A 498 -3.99 -2.18 -10.03
N ALA A 499 -4.12 -2.64 -11.27
CA ALA A 499 -4.88 -3.84 -11.58
C ALA A 499 -4.36 -5.03 -10.79
N GLY A 500 -5.27 -5.78 -10.14
CA GLY A 500 -4.92 -6.89 -9.25
C GLY A 500 -4.55 -6.48 -7.81
N ALA A 501 -4.59 -5.19 -7.45
CA ALA A 501 -4.28 -4.73 -6.10
C ALA A 501 -5.14 -5.44 -5.03
N LYS A 502 -6.45 -5.54 -5.25
CA LYS A 502 -7.37 -6.21 -4.31
C LYS A 502 -7.05 -7.70 -4.15
N ALA A 503 -6.82 -8.41 -5.26
CA ALA A 503 -6.47 -9.82 -5.22
C ALA A 503 -5.13 -10.08 -4.51
N LEU A 504 -4.15 -9.18 -4.64
CA LEU A 504 -2.90 -9.26 -3.91
C LEU A 504 -3.10 -8.93 -2.42
N ALA A 505 -3.95 -7.95 -2.09
CA ALA A 505 -4.30 -7.62 -0.71
C ALA A 505 -4.89 -8.83 0.03
N GLU A 506 -5.79 -9.57 -0.62
CA GLU A 506 -6.38 -10.80 -0.07
C GLU A 506 -5.31 -11.88 0.20
N LYS A 507 -4.36 -12.08 -0.73
CA LYS A 507 -3.24 -13.03 -0.57
C LYS A 507 -2.31 -12.65 0.59
N LEU A 508 -2.07 -11.33 0.77
CA LEU A 508 -1.22 -10.77 1.81
C LEU A 508 -1.98 -10.48 3.12
N ARG A 509 -3.33 -10.58 3.09
CA ARG A 509 -4.22 -10.26 4.22
C ARG A 509 -4.03 -8.83 4.74
N ILE A 510 -3.86 -7.89 3.82
CA ILE A 510 -3.74 -6.46 4.12
C ILE A 510 -5.00 -5.71 3.70
N SER A 511 -5.30 -4.62 4.39
CA SER A 511 -6.44 -3.77 4.08
C SER A 511 -6.16 -2.85 2.88
N TYR A 512 -7.24 -2.46 2.20
CA TYR A 512 -7.25 -1.41 1.18
C TYR A 512 -8.44 -0.47 1.41
N ASP A 513 -8.31 0.76 0.91
CA ASP A 513 -9.37 1.76 1.01
C ASP A 513 -10.48 1.56 -0.05
N GLU A 514 -11.49 2.41 -0.01
CA GLU A 514 -12.60 2.41 -0.98
C GLU A 514 -12.14 2.61 -2.44
N TYR A 515 -10.95 3.20 -2.65
CA TYR A 515 -10.36 3.45 -3.96
C TYR A 515 -9.43 2.32 -4.42
N GLY A 516 -9.15 1.34 -3.56
CA GLY A 516 -8.30 0.19 -3.83
C GLY A 516 -6.82 0.38 -3.53
N PHE A 517 -6.40 1.49 -2.91
CA PHE A 517 -5.05 1.67 -2.40
C PHE A 517 -4.86 0.93 -1.08
N TYR A 518 -3.67 0.36 -0.86
CA TYR A 518 -3.40 -0.35 0.39
C TYR A 518 -3.33 0.61 1.57
N MET A 519 -3.88 0.18 2.70
CA MET A 519 -3.93 0.99 3.91
C MET A 519 -2.75 0.70 4.83
N GLU A 520 -2.12 1.77 5.28
CA GLU A 520 -1.19 1.72 6.39
C GLU A 520 -1.91 1.51 7.72
N SER A 521 -1.20 0.97 8.70
CA SER A 521 -1.73 0.73 10.05
C SER A 521 -2.12 2.03 10.76
N HIS A 522 -1.36 3.13 10.54
CA HIS A 522 -1.71 4.47 11.04
C HIS A 522 -0.96 5.54 10.22
N PRO A 523 -1.66 6.56 9.65
CA PRO A 523 -1.06 7.50 8.69
C PRO A 523 0.08 8.37 9.25
N LYS A 524 0.13 8.59 10.57
CA LYS A 524 1.17 9.41 11.21
C LYS A 524 2.19 8.61 12.02
N LEU A 525 1.77 7.52 12.66
CA LEU A 525 2.61 6.75 13.58
C LEU A 525 3.26 5.54 12.90
N ARG A 526 2.58 4.96 11.90
CA ARG A 526 3.02 3.75 11.18
C ARG A 526 2.71 3.89 9.69
N PRO A 527 3.34 4.87 9.00
CA PRO A 527 2.95 5.25 7.63
C PRO A 527 3.39 4.25 6.56
N VAL A 528 4.23 3.28 6.90
CA VAL A 528 4.72 2.24 5.96
C VAL A 528 4.37 0.83 6.42
N GLU A 529 3.92 0.62 7.66
CA GLU A 529 3.46 -0.68 8.15
C GLU A 529 1.99 -0.91 7.81
N THR A 530 1.62 -2.14 7.48
CA THR A 530 0.21 -2.56 7.34
C THR A 530 -0.35 -3.11 8.64
N ASN A 531 -1.63 -3.46 8.65
CA ASN A 531 -2.25 -4.19 9.77
C ASN A 531 -1.68 -5.61 9.93
N THR A 532 -1.13 -6.18 8.86
CA THR A 532 -0.44 -7.48 8.90
C THR A 532 1.02 -7.25 9.23
N ALA A 533 1.44 -7.71 10.40
CA ALA A 533 2.81 -7.55 10.86
C ALA A 533 3.82 -8.17 9.86
N GLY A 534 4.92 -7.48 9.60
CA GLY A 534 5.96 -7.90 8.65
C GLY A 534 5.66 -7.58 7.18
N VAL A 535 4.51 -6.94 6.87
CA VAL A 535 4.18 -6.45 5.53
C VAL A 535 4.22 -4.93 5.51
N PHE A 536 5.06 -4.37 4.64
CA PHE A 536 5.32 -2.93 4.51
C PHE A 536 4.89 -2.40 3.15
N LEU A 537 4.57 -1.11 3.06
CA LEU A 537 4.12 -0.43 1.85
C LEU A 537 5.17 0.57 1.36
N ALA A 538 5.38 0.61 0.04
CA ALA A 538 6.29 1.54 -0.61
C ALA A 538 5.70 2.12 -1.90
N GLY A 539 5.69 3.45 -2.02
CA GLY A 539 5.27 4.17 -3.22
C GLY A 539 3.76 4.28 -3.40
N VAL A 540 3.35 4.45 -4.64
CA VAL A 540 1.98 4.83 -5.03
C VAL A 540 0.93 3.76 -4.73
N CYS A 541 1.32 2.53 -4.47
CA CYS A 541 0.38 1.48 -4.07
C CYS A 541 -0.41 1.80 -2.78
N GLN A 542 0.15 2.68 -1.92
CA GLN A 542 -0.50 3.19 -0.71
C GLN A 542 -1.37 4.41 -0.98
N GLY A 543 -1.09 5.17 -2.05
CA GLY A 543 -1.82 6.36 -2.43
C GLY A 543 -0.99 7.25 -3.37
N PRO A 544 -1.64 8.18 -4.07
CA PRO A 544 -0.96 9.05 -5.04
C PRO A 544 0.20 9.84 -4.43
N LYS A 545 1.37 9.77 -5.05
CA LYS A 545 2.59 10.52 -4.72
C LYS A 545 3.55 10.59 -5.91
N ASP A 546 4.48 11.52 -5.85
CA ASP A 546 5.53 11.72 -6.85
C ASP A 546 6.72 10.76 -6.68
N ILE A 547 7.72 10.88 -7.56
CA ILE A 547 8.93 10.06 -7.52
C ILE A 547 9.74 10.30 -6.24
N PRO A 548 10.07 11.56 -5.81
CA PRO A 548 10.80 11.80 -4.57
C PRO A 548 10.12 11.17 -3.34
N ALA A 549 8.82 11.36 -3.18
CA ALA A 549 8.06 10.76 -2.07
C ALA A 549 8.01 9.22 -2.17
N SER A 550 7.94 8.68 -3.39
CA SER A 550 7.95 7.24 -3.63
C SER A 550 9.30 6.59 -3.27
N VAL A 551 10.41 7.25 -3.60
CA VAL A 551 11.77 6.83 -3.23
C VAL A 551 11.95 6.90 -1.70
N ALA A 552 11.58 8.03 -1.08
CA ALA A 552 11.66 8.18 0.37
C ALA A 552 10.86 7.11 1.12
N GLN A 553 9.68 6.74 0.61
CA GLN A 553 8.86 5.68 1.23
C GLN A 553 9.46 4.29 0.99
N GLY A 554 10.13 4.05 -0.15
CA GLY A 554 10.91 2.84 -0.39
C GLY A 554 12.00 2.65 0.67
N SER A 555 12.80 3.70 0.90
CA SER A 555 13.83 3.72 1.95
C SER A 555 13.24 3.56 3.36
N ALA A 556 12.08 4.17 3.64
CA ALA A 556 11.40 4.01 4.93
C ALA A 556 10.94 2.56 5.17
N ALA A 557 10.41 1.88 4.15
CA ALA A 557 10.04 0.47 4.23
C ALA A 557 11.26 -0.44 4.44
N ALA A 558 12.37 -0.16 3.75
CA ALA A 558 13.64 -0.85 3.95
C ALA A 558 14.18 -0.67 5.37
N ALA A 559 14.18 0.56 5.90
CA ALA A 559 14.61 0.85 7.27
C ALA A 559 13.78 0.10 8.31
N LYS A 560 12.45 -0.03 8.11
CA LYS A 560 11.59 -0.83 8.99
C LYS A 560 11.88 -2.33 8.91
N THR A 561 12.19 -2.83 7.72
CA THR A 561 12.62 -4.21 7.53
C THR A 561 13.95 -4.49 8.23
N GLN A 562 14.93 -3.61 8.09
CA GLN A 562 16.22 -3.71 8.77
C GLN A 562 16.06 -3.66 10.31
N ALA A 563 15.19 -2.78 10.81
CA ALA A 563 14.87 -2.71 12.24
C ALA A 563 14.20 -3.99 12.76
N LEU A 564 13.37 -4.66 11.95
CA LEU A 564 12.83 -5.98 12.28
C LEU A 564 13.94 -7.03 12.35
N PHE A 565 14.84 -7.04 11.37
CA PHE A 565 15.91 -8.05 11.22
C PHE A 565 17.15 -7.77 12.07
N SER A 566 17.20 -6.63 12.80
CA SER A 566 18.26 -6.37 13.78
C SER A 566 18.21 -7.33 14.98
N ARG A 567 17.11 -8.09 15.13
CA ARG A 567 16.91 -9.13 16.12
C ARG A 567 17.00 -10.51 15.46
N ASP A 568 17.40 -11.52 16.24
CA ASP A 568 17.43 -12.90 15.76
C ASP A 568 16.10 -13.63 15.99
N THR A 569 15.31 -13.12 16.94
CA THR A 569 13.99 -13.65 17.28
C THR A 569 12.96 -12.53 17.41
N ILE A 570 11.69 -12.89 17.22
CA ILE A 570 10.54 -12.04 17.47
C ILE A 570 9.68 -12.65 18.56
N GLU A 571 9.15 -11.80 19.44
CA GLU A 571 8.15 -12.21 20.43
C GLU A 571 6.79 -12.35 19.76
N THR A 572 6.12 -13.49 19.93
CA THR A 572 4.73 -13.69 19.51
C THR A 572 3.78 -13.01 20.49
N ASP A 573 2.65 -12.53 20.01
CA ASP A 573 1.57 -12.07 20.90
C ASP A 573 0.87 -13.30 21.51
N PRO A 574 0.81 -13.46 22.83
CA PRO A 574 0.14 -14.59 23.47
C PRO A 574 -1.38 -14.41 23.58
N GLN A 575 -1.96 -13.27 23.16
CA GLN A 575 -3.41 -13.05 23.10
C GLN A 575 -4.03 -13.75 21.88
N ILE A 576 -3.84 -15.05 21.79
CA ILE A 576 -4.25 -15.95 20.73
C ILE A 576 -5.39 -16.88 21.17
N ALA A 577 -5.98 -17.56 20.21
CA ALA A 577 -6.96 -18.62 20.51
C ALA A 577 -6.28 -19.81 21.19
N LYS A 578 -6.97 -20.45 22.14
CA LYS A 578 -6.51 -21.65 22.84
C LYS A 578 -7.61 -22.70 22.88
N VAL A 579 -7.26 -23.95 22.61
CA VAL A 579 -8.20 -25.06 22.63
C VAL A 579 -8.25 -25.68 24.02
N ILE A 580 -9.45 -25.91 24.53
CA ILE A 580 -9.73 -26.65 25.75
C ILE A 580 -9.99 -28.11 25.36
N ASP A 581 -8.92 -28.91 25.34
CA ASP A 581 -8.95 -30.31 24.84
C ASP A 581 -10.11 -31.16 25.40
N PRO A 582 -10.45 -31.13 26.71
CA PRO A 582 -11.56 -31.92 27.24
C PRO A 582 -12.94 -31.61 26.63
N ILE A 583 -13.14 -30.33 26.22
CA ILE A 583 -14.42 -29.85 25.66
C ILE A 583 -14.45 -30.02 24.14
N CYS A 584 -13.29 -30.04 23.48
CA CYS A 584 -13.21 -30.15 22.02
C CYS A 584 -13.77 -31.51 21.53
N ILE A 585 -14.73 -31.47 20.62
CA ILE A 585 -15.36 -32.65 20.02
C ILE A 585 -14.75 -33.08 18.68
N GLY A 586 -13.70 -32.41 18.20
CA GLY A 586 -13.02 -32.73 16.95
C GLY A 586 -13.88 -32.50 15.69
N CYS A 587 -14.75 -31.49 15.65
CA CYS A 587 -15.65 -31.24 14.52
C CYS A 587 -15.00 -30.51 13.33
N GLY A 588 -13.83 -29.90 13.50
CA GLY A 588 -13.07 -29.21 12.43
C GLY A 588 -13.57 -27.82 12.02
N LYS A 589 -14.71 -27.32 12.51
CA LYS A 589 -15.28 -26.03 12.10
C LYS A 589 -14.32 -24.85 12.31
N CYS A 590 -13.53 -24.86 13.38
CA CYS A 590 -12.52 -23.82 13.64
C CYS A 590 -11.38 -23.83 12.62
N ILE A 591 -11.05 -24.99 12.04
CA ILE A 591 -10.04 -25.14 10.98
C ILE A 591 -10.56 -24.52 9.68
N GLU A 592 -11.81 -24.83 9.31
CA GLU A 592 -12.45 -24.35 8.08
C GLU A 592 -12.60 -22.83 8.05
N VAL A 593 -12.95 -22.21 9.19
CA VAL A 593 -13.19 -20.77 9.25
C VAL A 593 -11.92 -19.93 9.48
N CYS A 594 -10.79 -20.54 9.82
CA CYS A 594 -9.57 -19.81 10.14
C CYS A 594 -8.97 -19.17 8.87
N PRO A 595 -9.04 -17.82 8.71
CA PRO A 595 -8.53 -17.17 7.50
C PRO A 595 -7.00 -17.18 7.45
N PHE A 596 -6.34 -17.55 8.56
CA PHE A 596 -4.88 -17.57 8.68
C PHE A 596 -4.30 -18.98 8.55
N GLY A 597 -5.13 -20.03 8.48
CA GLY A 597 -4.66 -21.40 8.52
C GLY A 597 -3.91 -21.74 9.82
N ALA A 598 -4.27 -21.07 10.90
CA ALA A 598 -3.58 -21.16 12.19
C ALA A 598 -4.07 -22.33 13.07
N ILE A 599 -4.94 -23.17 12.57
CA ILE A 599 -5.51 -24.28 13.34
C ILE A 599 -5.34 -25.56 12.53
N GLN A 600 -4.80 -26.59 13.17
CA GLN A 600 -4.54 -27.90 12.58
C GLN A 600 -5.15 -29.03 13.42
N TRP A 601 -5.10 -30.25 12.90
CA TRP A 601 -5.46 -31.44 13.64
C TRP A 601 -4.32 -31.89 14.55
N LYS A 602 -4.66 -32.24 15.80
CA LYS A 602 -3.79 -32.91 16.76
C LYS A 602 -4.42 -34.26 17.11
N THR A 603 -3.67 -35.33 16.96
CA THR A 603 -4.08 -36.67 17.37
C THR A 603 -3.61 -36.93 18.79
N LEU A 604 -4.55 -37.23 19.69
CA LEU A 604 -4.27 -37.57 21.07
C LEU A 604 -3.85 -39.06 21.20
N ARG A 605 -3.35 -39.44 22.39
CA ARG A 605 -2.86 -40.81 22.65
C ARG A 605 -3.93 -41.87 22.51
N ASP A 606 -5.19 -41.51 22.71
CA ASP A 606 -6.37 -42.39 22.55
C ASP A 606 -6.86 -42.50 21.09
N GLY A 607 -6.15 -41.88 20.14
CA GLY A 607 -6.52 -41.84 18.71
C GLY A 607 -7.55 -40.78 18.34
N SER A 608 -8.13 -40.06 19.28
CA SER A 608 -9.07 -38.99 19.00
C SER A 608 -8.36 -37.77 18.36
N GLN A 609 -9.08 -37.11 17.43
CA GLN A 609 -8.60 -35.89 16.79
C GLN A 609 -9.18 -34.64 17.47
N LYS A 610 -8.33 -33.70 17.83
CA LYS A 610 -8.68 -32.41 18.40
C LYS A 610 -8.07 -31.29 17.54
N ALA A 611 -8.62 -30.08 17.66
CA ALA A 611 -8.00 -28.91 17.07
C ALA A 611 -6.78 -28.47 17.91
N GLU A 612 -5.75 -27.98 17.24
CA GLU A 612 -4.56 -27.35 17.85
C GLU A 612 -4.30 -26.01 17.18
N VAL A 613 -4.10 -24.97 17.98
CA VAL A 613 -3.75 -23.64 17.47
C VAL A 613 -2.24 -23.54 17.30
N LEU A 614 -1.79 -23.06 16.18
CA LEU A 614 -0.40 -22.71 15.89
C LEU A 614 -0.15 -21.30 16.44
N ASP A 615 0.47 -21.20 17.58
CA ASP A 615 0.70 -19.96 18.32
C ASP A 615 1.38 -18.86 17.48
N THR A 616 2.28 -19.25 16.61
CA THR A 616 3.04 -18.35 15.73
C THR A 616 2.24 -17.81 14.54
N VAL A 617 1.16 -18.50 14.15
CA VAL A 617 0.33 -18.16 12.97
C VAL A 617 -0.95 -17.45 13.40
N CYS A 618 -1.45 -17.71 14.61
CA CYS A 618 -2.70 -17.14 15.11
C CYS A 618 -2.60 -15.62 15.28
N GLN A 619 -3.56 -14.89 14.72
CA GLN A 619 -3.65 -13.43 14.79
C GLN A 619 -4.69 -12.93 15.82
N GLY A 620 -5.20 -13.81 16.69
CA GLY A 620 -6.14 -13.41 17.72
C GLY A 620 -7.49 -12.86 17.24
N CYS A 621 -7.93 -13.17 16.02
CA CYS A 621 -9.13 -12.56 15.41
C CYS A 621 -10.47 -13.04 16.03
N GLY A 622 -10.49 -14.13 16.80
CA GLY A 622 -11.67 -14.64 17.51
C GLY A 622 -12.70 -15.40 16.66
N LEU A 623 -12.54 -15.51 15.33
CA LEU A 623 -13.53 -16.14 14.44
C LEU A 623 -13.78 -17.63 14.81
N CYS A 624 -12.74 -18.34 15.19
CA CYS A 624 -12.82 -19.72 15.65
C CYS A 624 -13.59 -19.85 16.97
N ASN A 625 -13.46 -18.91 17.90
CA ASN A 625 -14.22 -18.85 19.15
C ASN A 625 -15.73 -18.67 18.85
N ALA A 626 -16.06 -17.66 18.02
CA ALA A 626 -17.46 -17.40 17.64
C ALA A 626 -18.13 -18.60 16.95
N THR A 627 -17.38 -19.40 16.18
CA THR A 627 -17.90 -20.51 15.39
C THR A 627 -17.95 -21.83 16.17
N CYS A 628 -17.23 -21.96 17.29
CA CYS A 628 -17.10 -23.22 18.02
C CYS A 628 -18.40 -23.59 18.76
N PRO A 629 -19.12 -24.70 18.37
CA PRO A 629 -20.40 -25.04 19.01
C PRO A 629 -20.25 -25.39 20.50
N PRO A 630 -19.26 -26.24 20.92
CA PRO A 630 -19.09 -26.58 22.33
C PRO A 630 -18.30 -25.52 23.12
N LYS A 631 -17.96 -24.35 22.53
CA LYS A 631 -17.13 -23.31 23.16
C LYS A 631 -15.76 -23.82 23.68
N ALA A 632 -15.22 -24.82 22.98
CA ALA A 632 -13.95 -25.46 23.30
C ALA A 632 -12.73 -24.67 22.87
N ILE A 633 -12.88 -23.59 22.12
CA ILE A 633 -11.79 -22.72 21.71
C ILE A 633 -12.12 -21.30 22.16
N GLN A 634 -11.20 -20.68 22.89
CA GLN A 634 -11.39 -19.35 23.45
C GLN A 634 -10.19 -18.46 23.16
N LEU A 635 -10.43 -17.18 23.02
CA LEU A 635 -9.38 -16.18 22.84
C LEU A 635 -8.85 -15.74 24.20
N GLN A 636 -7.54 -15.79 24.39
CA GLN A 636 -6.90 -15.34 25.63
C GLN A 636 -7.15 -13.84 25.87
N HIS A 637 -7.56 -13.49 27.08
CA HIS A 637 -7.98 -12.14 27.50
C HIS A 637 -9.19 -11.58 26.73
N CYS A 638 -9.96 -12.46 26.09
CA CYS A 638 -11.25 -12.18 25.50
C CYS A 638 -12.12 -13.46 25.52
N THR A 639 -12.19 -14.09 26.71
CA THR A 639 -12.97 -15.30 26.94
C THR A 639 -14.46 -14.97 27.09
N ASP A 640 -15.32 -15.99 26.94
CA ASP A 640 -16.75 -15.81 27.15
C ASP A 640 -17.06 -15.27 28.56
N ASP A 641 -16.35 -15.73 29.59
CA ASP A 641 -16.53 -15.25 30.98
C ASP A 641 -16.17 -13.78 31.13
N GLN A 642 -15.11 -13.33 30.48
CA GLN A 642 -14.71 -11.91 30.49
C GLN A 642 -15.75 -11.02 29.82
N ILE A 643 -16.27 -11.44 28.66
CA ILE A 643 -17.31 -10.72 27.91
C ILE A 643 -18.61 -10.68 28.73
N LEU A 644 -19.00 -11.79 29.34
CA LEU A 644 -20.18 -11.85 30.20
C LEU A 644 -20.04 -10.94 31.43
N ALA A 645 -18.86 -10.89 32.05
CA ALA A 645 -18.60 -9.98 33.19
C ALA A 645 -18.76 -8.51 32.79
N GLU A 646 -18.29 -8.11 31.60
CA GLU A 646 -18.51 -6.75 31.09
C GLU A 646 -20.00 -6.45 30.84
N ILE A 647 -20.76 -7.41 30.28
CA ILE A 647 -22.21 -7.29 30.04
C ILE A 647 -22.98 -7.21 31.36
N ASP A 648 -22.65 -8.04 32.34
CA ASP A 648 -23.30 -8.04 33.65
C ASP A 648 -23.17 -6.70 34.35
N VAL A 649 -22.02 -6.05 34.22
CA VAL A 649 -21.77 -4.70 34.73
C VAL A 649 -22.71 -3.67 34.11
N LEU A 650 -22.87 -3.70 32.80
CA LEU A 650 -23.75 -2.79 32.06
C LEU A 650 -25.22 -3.00 32.47
N CYS A 651 -25.68 -4.26 32.56
CA CYS A 651 -27.04 -4.60 32.93
C CYS A 651 -27.37 -4.26 34.41
N ALA A 652 -26.39 -4.33 35.30
CA ALA A 652 -26.56 -3.97 36.71
C ALA A 652 -26.69 -2.46 36.94
N GLY A 653 -26.12 -1.63 36.03
CA GLY A 653 -26.23 -0.15 36.07
C GLY A 653 -27.63 0.38 35.81
N GLU A 654 -28.46 -0.34 35.09
CA GLU A 654 -29.86 0.07 34.76
C GLU A 654 -30.86 -0.07 35.92
N ARG A 655 -30.48 -0.69 37.04
CA ARG A 655 -31.36 -0.90 38.20
C ARG A 655 -31.36 0.25 39.24
N HIS A 656 -30.66 1.33 38.96
CA HIS A 656 -30.58 2.51 39.79
C HIS A 656 -30.99 3.80 39.03
N GLY A 657 -32.16 3.75 38.37
CA GLY A 657 -32.80 4.91 37.76
C GLY A 657 -33.96 5.43 38.63
#